data_e313ace6037d55137f529b8d34510071
#
_entry.id   e313ace6037d55137f529b8d34510071
#
_cell.length_a   1.000
_cell.length_b   1.000
_cell.length_c   1.000
_cell.angle_alpha   90.00
_cell.angle_beta   90.00
_cell.angle_gamma   90.00
#
_symmetry.space_group_name_H-M   'P 1'
#
loop_
_entity.id
_entity.type
_entity.pdbx_description
1 polymer ?
#
loop_
_entity_poly.entity_id
_entity_poly.type
_entity_poly.pdbx_seq_one_letter_code
_entity_poly.pdbx_strand_id
1 'polypeptide(L)'
;MALKRRDFLLFLGASVGTVAAGCFPSTGKKSSMPFTNTASDTKAVESGLSFQPVRGPLPLATDGLELTKQVKDFNEYEVKDDLVLPEGFAYDVIAAWGDKVGDSRFGYNNDYLSFVETGKDEGLLTVNFEYISSKPWLQTYEQVIGKSLPFAEIDKALKPVGKSGIDAFNLPDNNPTKANIREVSKEALIDLGMGVISIRREADGKWVRTNSQADRRITGISGLEDGRYLKATGPAVAVFRKKGKGYDDKLGDRIIGTFSNCAGGTTPWGTVFSGEENFQSYVPEQVNPDGTPLPPTKRLFVKDEEEIGGLGNVFGLAGNKYGWMVEVDPANPNDYGTKHTWLGRYRHEAVGIRVEAGKRLAFYSGCDRRSGHIYKFVSKGTVKNPKDKANSRLLQNGMLYAAKFNPDGTGRWIALKADTPVNPDLPSIHAGGIINLPKRPEGGIFKAEKDEQAIAFKKQFKTLGDLYTGNPQEKQGAILIDAHLAANAAGATCTARPEDTEIAPDGSLFITFTSGTPSSSDGGPDLRIFQGQDGKAYEYGWIVRLVEDGNNPAAMSFRWKKLALGGEPAEGGAGFANPDNLLIDKAGNVWMVNDMSSDKLNAAIPQGRLDKEGKPMSQSELRGVFGNNAIWFIPTSGPNAGNAYMFGYGPMECETTGPFFTADEQTLFLAVQHPGELHGLRKGGASGYEDRKISLRTPDGQEFLQTRRVPIGSNWPNKTANAPPKPAVVAIRRSDAQPITTAKLS
;
A
#
# COMPACT_ATOMS: atom_id res chain seq x y z
N MET A 1 14.05 28.87 10.10
CA MET A 1 15.28 28.94 9.26
C MET A 1 15.13 27.88 8.19
N ALA A 2 14.98 28.29 6.94
CA ALA A 2 14.89 27.34 5.82
C ALA A 2 16.28 26.70 5.60
N LEU A 3 16.36 25.40 5.71
CA LEU A 3 17.56 24.64 5.36
C LEU A 3 17.75 24.68 3.84
N LYS A 4 18.88 25.17 3.38
CA LYS A 4 19.23 25.15 1.95
C LYS A 4 19.63 23.73 1.56
N ARG A 5 19.42 23.34 0.29
CA ARG A 5 19.76 22.03 -0.29
C ARG A 5 21.16 21.51 0.13
N ARG A 6 22.11 22.42 0.26
CA ARG A 6 23.48 22.15 0.73
C ARG A 6 23.53 21.63 2.17
N ASP A 7 22.67 22.14 3.05
CA ASP A 7 22.63 21.76 4.46
C ASP A 7 21.97 20.39 4.64
N PHE A 8 21.01 20.03 3.77
CA PHE A 8 20.39 18.72 3.68
C PHE A 8 21.38 17.64 3.24
N LEU A 9 22.21 17.92 2.23
CA LEU A 9 23.24 17.00 1.73
C LEU A 9 24.38 16.81 2.74
N LEU A 10 24.77 17.86 3.48
CA LEU A 10 25.75 17.76 4.56
C LEU A 10 25.23 16.91 5.74
N PHE A 11 23.93 16.95 6.02
CA PHE A 11 23.32 16.13 7.06
C PHE A 11 23.30 14.62 6.68
N LEU A 12 23.21 14.30 5.39
CA LEU A 12 23.31 12.92 4.87
C LEU A 12 24.76 12.39 4.82
N GLY A 13 25.75 13.27 4.64
CA GLY A 13 27.17 12.88 4.51
C GLY A 13 27.93 12.69 5.81
N ALA A 14 27.40 13.13 6.96
CA ALA A 14 28.14 13.19 8.23
C ALA A 14 28.06 11.91 9.11
N SER A 15 27.45 10.83 8.65
CA SER A 15 27.22 9.63 9.45
C SER A 15 28.03 8.38 9.09
N VAL A 16 29.12 8.52 8.34
CA VAL A 16 30.06 7.42 8.09
C VAL A 16 31.49 7.86 8.39
N GLY A 17 32.05 7.36 9.48
CA GLY A 17 33.51 7.40 9.67
C GLY A 17 34.01 7.72 11.07
N THR A 18 34.42 6.69 11.72
CA THR A 18 35.62 6.46 12.55
C THR A 18 35.63 6.87 14.01
N VAL A 19 35.80 5.84 14.81
CA VAL A 19 36.39 5.89 16.15
C VAL A 19 37.92 5.92 16.00
N ALA A 20 38.57 7.00 16.45
CA ALA A 20 39.93 6.95 16.99
C ALA A 20 40.21 8.24 17.78
N ALA A 21 40.79 8.07 18.96
CA ALA A 21 41.11 9.09 19.96
C ALA A 21 42.33 9.94 19.54
N GLY A 22 42.38 11.18 20.06
CA GLY A 22 43.65 11.87 20.22
C GLY A 22 43.65 13.40 20.03
N CYS A 23 43.66 14.11 21.14
CA CYS A 23 44.33 15.38 21.50
C CYS A 23 44.47 16.57 20.52
N PHE A 24 44.05 17.74 20.99
CA PHE A 24 44.27 19.13 20.54
C PHE A 24 45.74 19.57 20.44
N PRO A 25 46.12 20.71 19.79
CA PRO A 25 45.47 22.04 19.86
C PRO A 25 45.48 22.90 18.57
N SER A 26 44.77 24.02 18.65
CA SER A 26 44.50 25.12 17.75
C SER A 26 45.68 25.76 17.04
N THR A 27 45.47 26.23 15.78
CA THR A 27 45.78 27.62 15.33
C THR A 27 45.23 27.81 13.90
N GLY A 28 44.68 28.99 13.63
CA GLY A 28 44.01 29.32 12.39
C GLY A 28 44.93 29.63 11.20
N LYS A 29 44.31 29.52 10.02
CA LYS A 29 44.52 30.44 8.89
C LYS A 29 43.46 30.21 7.83
N LYS A 30 42.77 31.27 7.42
CA LYS A 30 41.90 31.33 6.25
C LYS A 30 42.71 31.11 4.98
N SER A 31 42.35 30.16 4.14
CA SER A 31 42.82 30.05 2.77
C SER A 31 41.59 29.94 1.86
N SER A 32 41.35 30.99 1.12
CA SER A 32 40.40 31.05 0.02
C SER A 32 41.00 30.35 -1.20
N MET A 33 40.41 29.27 -1.70
CA MET A 33 40.73 28.75 -3.05
C MET A 33 39.66 29.22 -4.03
N PRO A 34 40.04 29.63 -5.23
CA PRO A 34 39.11 30.04 -6.26
C PRO A 34 38.48 28.83 -6.94
N PHE A 35 37.16 28.85 -7.11
CA PHE A 35 36.42 27.93 -7.97
C PHE A 35 36.71 28.28 -9.42
N THR A 36 37.51 27.47 -10.09
CA THR A 36 37.59 27.48 -11.55
C THR A 36 36.46 26.64 -12.10
N ASN A 37 35.50 27.29 -12.78
CA ASN A 37 34.55 26.63 -13.68
C ASN A 37 35.32 26.07 -14.88
N THR A 38 35.63 24.80 -14.88
CA THR A 38 35.92 24.05 -16.09
C THR A 38 34.63 23.34 -16.51
N ALA A 39 34.06 23.80 -17.62
CA ALA A 39 33.06 23.04 -18.37
C ALA A 39 33.73 21.73 -18.79
N SER A 40 33.42 20.63 -18.08
CA SER A 40 33.77 19.29 -18.53
C SER A 40 32.64 18.79 -19.40
N ASP A 41 32.98 18.38 -20.63
CA ASP A 41 32.12 17.57 -21.48
C ASP A 41 31.46 16.48 -20.64
N THR A 42 30.13 16.54 -20.54
CA THR A 42 29.32 15.52 -19.88
C THR A 42 29.35 14.25 -20.74
N LYS A 43 30.37 13.41 -20.55
CA LYS A 43 30.22 11.98 -20.78
C LYS A 43 29.05 11.54 -19.92
N ALA A 44 28.11 10.83 -20.56
CA ALA A 44 27.03 10.16 -19.86
C ALA A 44 27.55 9.57 -18.54
N VAL A 45 26.99 9.99 -17.43
CA VAL A 45 27.32 9.41 -16.13
C VAL A 45 27.12 7.91 -16.32
N GLU A 46 28.19 7.12 -16.26
CA GLU A 46 28.10 5.69 -16.14
C GLU A 46 27.41 5.42 -14.78
N SER A 47 26.07 5.52 -14.80
CA SER A 47 25.25 4.98 -13.73
C SER A 47 25.48 3.49 -13.82
N GLY A 48 26.07 2.85 -12.80
CA GLY A 48 26.23 1.39 -12.77
C GLY A 48 24.89 0.62 -12.76
N LEU A 49 23.88 1.14 -13.47
CA LEU A 49 22.57 0.56 -13.65
C LEU A 49 22.61 -0.58 -14.67
N SER A 50 21.85 -1.65 -14.43
CA SER A 50 21.67 -2.77 -15.36
C SER A 50 20.73 -2.44 -16.52
N PHE A 51 20.14 -1.24 -16.55
CA PHE A 51 19.16 -0.80 -17.53
C PHE A 51 19.32 0.68 -17.86
N GLN A 52 18.87 1.08 -19.04
CA GLN A 52 18.71 2.49 -19.40
C GLN A 52 17.35 2.96 -18.86
N PRO A 53 17.30 3.99 -17.99
CA PRO A 53 16.04 4.47 -17.47
C PRO A 53 15.02 4.85 -18.55
N VAL A 54 13.75 4.51 -18.32
CA VAL A 54 12.66 4.92 -19.19
C VAL A 54 12.43 6.43 -19.03
N ARG A 55 12.24 7.10 -20.15
CA ARG A 55 11.90 8.52 -20.14
C ARG A 55 10.43 8.73 -19.85
N GLY A 56 10.10 9.25 -18.68
CA GLY A 56 8.77 9.68 -18.29
C GLY A 56 8.42 11.08 -18.84
N PRO A 57 7.23 11.61 -18.50
CA PRO A 57 6.79 12.92 -18.97
C PRO A 57 7.39 14.11 -18.19
N LEU A 58 7.92 13.88 -16.97
CA LEU A 58 8.54 14.90 -16.13
C LEU A 58 10.05 14.91 -16.31
N PRO A 59 10.70 16.05 -16.55
CA PRO A 59 12.16 16.16 -16.59
C PRO A 59 12.80 15.79 -15.24
N LEU A 60 13.75 14.86 -15.25
CA LEU A 60 14.46 14.39 -14.06
C LEU A 60 15.93 14.81 -14.08
N ALA A 61 16.55 14.92 -12.92
CA ALA A 61 18.01 15.09 -12.81
C ALA A 61 18.76 13.81 -13.26
N THR A 62 18.06 12.66 -13.25
CA THR A 62 18.57 11.32 -13.60
C THR A 62 18.35 10.95 -15.07
N ASP A 63 17.79 11.85 -15.91
CA ASP A 63 17.53 11.59 -17.33
C ASP A 63 18.80 11.54 -18.19
N GLY A 64 19.95 12.00 -17.66
CA GLY A 64 21.19 12.13 -18.42
C GLY A 64 21.17 13.22 -19.49
N LEU A 65 20.14 14.09 -19.52
CA LEU A 65 19.99 15.19 -20.44
C LEU A 65 20.57 16.50 -19.87
N GLU A 66 21.22 17.30 -20.73
CA GLU A 66 21.59 18.65 -20.36
C GLU A 66 20.35 19.50 -20.08
N LEU A 67 20.33 20.25 -18.97
CA LEU A 67 19.18 21.06 -18.55
C LEU A 67 18.67 21.99 -19.67
N THR A 68 19.61 22.57 -20.45
CA THR A 68 19.29 23.46 -21.58
C THR A 68 18.53 22.78 -22.73
N LYS A 69 18.58 21.46 -22.81
CA LYS A 69 17.88 20.67 -23.82
C LYS A 69 16.52 20.16 -23.35
N GLN A 70 16.32 20.05 -22.02
CA GLN A 70 15.11 19.44 -21.46
C GLN A 70 13.83 20.15 -21.91
N VAL A 71 13.77 21.49 -21.93
CA VAL A 71 12.56 22.21 -22.37
C VAL A 71 12.15 21.81 -23.79
N LYS A 72 13.12 21.69 -24.71
CA LYS A 72 12.85 21.29 -26.09
C LYS A 72 12.43 19.83 -26.20
N ASP A 73 13.10 18.97 -25.43
CA ASP A 73 12.93 17.52 -25.52
C ASP A 73 11.67 17.02 -24.79
N PHE A 74 11.11 17.84 -23.89
CA PHE A 74 9.88 17.54 -23.13
C PHE A 74 8.67 18.42 -23.51
N ASN A 75 8.73 19.26 -24.55
CA ASN A 75 7.61 20.13 -24.94
C ASN A 75 6.42 19.34 -25.51
N GLU A 76 6.63 18.12 -26.00
CA GLU A 76 5.62 17.18 -26.46
C GLU A 76 5.87 15.81 -25.82
N TYR A 77 4.80 15.11 -25.44
CA TYR A 77 4.88 13.78 -24.86
C TYR A 77 3.63 12.97 -25.21
N GLU A 78 3.80 11.72 -25.61
CA GLU A 78 2.72 10.78 -25.88
C GLU A 78 2.70 9.69 -24.79
N VAL A 79 1.62 9.62 -24.01
CA VAL A 79 1.38 8.56 -23.05
C VAL A 79 0.95 7.30 -23.78
N LYS A 80 1.54 6.17 -23.41
CA LYS A 80 1.15 4.87 -23.98
C LYS A 80 0.22 4.13 -23.01
N ASP A 81 -0.86 3.56 -23.56
CA ASP A 81 -1.73 2.61 -22.85
C ASP A 81 -1.08 1.21 -22.89
N ASP A 82 0.04 1.09 -22.19
CA ASP A 82 0.86 -0.13 -22.13
C ASP A 82 1.77 -0.13 -20.91
N LEU A 83 2.27 -1.30 -20.51
CA LEU A 83 3.40 -1.41 -19.62
C LEU A 83 4.67 -1.11 -20.43
N VAL A 84 5.24 0.06 -20.21
CA VAL A 84 6.45 0.55 -20.87
C VAL A 84 7.68 0.20 -20.04
N LEU A 85 8.64 -0.48 -20.64
CA LEU A 85 9.86 -0.99 -20.01
C LEU A 85 11.12 -0.46 -20.72
N PRO A 86 12.31 -0.58 -20.12
CA PRO A 86 13.56 -0.23 -20.75
C PRO A 86 13.84 -1.07 -22.00
N GLU A 87 14.68 -0.54 -22.87
CA GLU A 87 15.18 -1.33 -24.01
C GLU A 87 15.86 -2.63 -23.55
N GLY A 88 15.60 -3.72 -24.26
CA GLY A 88 16.10 -5.05 -23.88
C GLY A 88 15.27 -5.79 -22.85
N PHE A 89 14.15 -5.21 -22.39
CA PHE A 89 13.20 -5.88 -21.51
C PHE A 89 11.90 -6.22 -22.22
N ALA A 90 11.25 -7.27 -21.78
CA ALA A 90 9.95 -7.69 -22.25
C ALA A 90 9.09 -8.18 -21.07
N TYR A 91 7.77 -8.23 -21.25
CA TYR A 91 6.86 -8.84 -20.31
C TYR A 91 5.91 -9.82 -21.00
N ASP A 92 5.48 -10.81 -20.24
CA ASP A 92 4.44 -11.76 -20.64
C ASP A 92 3.31 -11.72 -19.58
N VAL A 93 2.05 -11.74 -20.05
CA VAL A 93 0.88 -11.82 -19.15
C VAL A 93 0.72 -13.27 -18.69
N ILE A 94 0.71 -13.49 -17.37
CA ILE A 94 0.56 -14.82 -16.75
C ILE A 94 -0.90 -15.17 -16.57
N ALA A 95 -1.68 -14.24 -16.01
CA ALA A 95 -3.09 -14.40 -15.75
C ALA A 95 -3.77 -13.03 -15.70
N ALA A 96 -5.03 -12.97 -16.17
CA ALA A 96 -5.85 -11.77 -16.17
C ALA A 96 -7.24 -12.07 -15.62
N TRP A 97 -7.96 -11.04 -15.20
CA TRP A 97 -9.33 -11.15 -14.72
C TRP A 97 -10.21 -12.01 -15.64
N GLY A 98 -10.90 -12.97 -15.03
CA GLY A 98 -11.79 -13.92 -15.70
C GLY A 98 -11.13 -15.24 -16.12
N ASP A 99 -9.79 -15.35 -16.11
CA ASP A 99 -9.11 -16.61 -16.42
C ASP A 99 -9.46 -17.68 -15.37
N LYS A 100 -9.56 -18.95 -15.80
CA LYS A 100 -9.89 -20.05 -14.88
C LYS A 100 -8.80 -20.26 -13.82
N VAL A 101 -9.17 -20.38 -12.54
CA VAL A 101 -8.30 -20.76 -11.42
C VAL A 101 -9.02 -21.79 -10.55
N GLY A 102 -8.57 -23.05 -10.58
CA GLY A 102 -9.21 -24.15 -9.85
C GLY A 102 -10.70 -24.31 -10.22
N ASP A 103 -11.58 -24.20 -9.25
CA ASP A 103 -13.04 -24.22 -9.40
C ASP A 103 -13.67 -22.82 -9.56
N SER A 104 -12.85 -21.78 -9.71
CA SER A 104 -13.27 -20.39 -9.80
C SER A 104 -12.51 -19.66 -10.93
N ARG A 105 -12.37 -18.34 -10.82
CA ARG A 105 -11.71 -17.47 -11.79
C ARG A 105 -10.64 -16.59 -11.16
N PHE A 106 -9.70 -16.10 -11.94
CA PHE A 106 -8.76 -15.05 -11.57
C PHE A 106 -9.54 -13.78 -11.23
N GLY A 107 -9.29 -13.20 -10.06
CA GLY A 107 -10.09 -12.11 -9.51
C GLY A 107 -9.82 -10.75 -10.16
N TYR A 108 -10.40 -9.73 -9.56
CA TYR A 108 -10.34 -8.36 -10.02
C TYR A 108 -9.38 -7.54 -9.17
N ASN A 109 -8.73 -6.54 -9.76
CA ASN A 109 -7.76 -5.64 -9.11
C ASN A 109 -6.71 -6.41 -8.29
N ASN A 110 -5.89 -7.17 -9.04
CA ASN A 110 -4.76 -7.88 -8.44
C ASN A 110 -3.75 -6.89 -7.86
N ASP A 111 -3.27 -7.19 -6.64
CA ASP A 111 -2.34 -6.40 -5.88
C ASP A 111 -1.07 -7.21 -5.54
N TYR A 112 -0.79 -7.44 -4.26
CA TYR A 112 0.40 -8.14 -3.81
C TYR A 112 0.60 -9.48 -4.48
N LEU A 113 1.85 -9.74 -4.83
CA LEU A 113 2.32 -11.01 -5.39
C LEU A 113 3.33 -11.67 -4.47
N SER A 114 3.25 -12.99 -4.37
CA SER A 114 4.24 -13.81 -3.67
C SER A 114 4.55 -15.05 -4.49
N PHE A 115 5.81 -15.28 -4.80
CA PHE A 115 6.25 -16.47 -5.50
C PHE A 115 7.02 -17.40 -4.56
N VAL A 116 6.46 -18.60 -4.33
CA VAL A 116 7.08 -19.64 -3.53
C VAL A 116 7.59 -20.75 -4.46
N GLU A 117 8.89 -20.86 -4.58
CA GLU A 117 9.54 -21.90 -5.41
C GLU A 117 9.23 -23.29 -4.87
N THR A 118 8.79 -24.20 -5.75
CA THR A 118 8.52 -25.62 -5.45
C THR A 118 9.50 -26.57 -6.13
N GLY A 119 10.23 -26.08 -7.10
CA GLY A 119 11.24 -26.79 -7.86
C GLY A 119 12.07 -25.84 -8.72
N LYS A 120 13.00 -26.41 -9.49
CA LYS A 120 13.76 -25.61 -10.45
C LYS A 120 12.80 -25.08 -11.51
N ASP A 121 12.81 -23.76 -11.70
CA ASP A 121 11.98 -23.07 -12.69
C ASP A 121 10.46 -23.28 -12.53
N GLU A 122 9.97 -23.63 -11.34
CA GLU A 122 8.54 -23.77 -11.04
C GLU A 122 8.19 -23.34 -9.62
N GLY A 123 6.96 -22.91 -9.44
CA GLY A 123 6.46 -22.48 -8.12
C GLY A 123 5.00 -22.12 -8.11
N LEU A 124 4.57 -21.63 -6.96
CA LEU A 124 3.23 -21.17 -6.67
C LEU A 124 3.24 -19.66 -6.54
N LEU A 125 2.52 -18.99 -7.41
CA LEU A 125 2.28 -17.54 -7.36
C LEU A 125 0.97 -17.31 -6.62
N THR A 126 1.05 -16.66 -5.46
CA THR A 126 -0.11 -16.19 -4.71
C THR A 126 -0.38 -14.75 -5.12
N VAL A 127 -1.65 -14.42 -5.35
CA VAL A 127 -2.12 -13.11 -5.82
C VAL A 127 -3.23 -12.62 -4.90
N ASN A 128 -3.14 -11.40 -4.43
CA ASN A 128 -4.21 -10.70 -3.73
C ASN A 128 -5.17 -10.07 -4.75
N PHE A 129 -6.46 -9.92 -4.38
CA PHE A 129 -7.49 -9.24 -5.16
C PHE A 129 -8.24 -8.28 -4.24
N GLU A 130 -8.01 -6.99 -4.41
CA GLU A 130 -8.29 -5.98 -3.40
C GLU A 130 -9.73 -5.45 -3.44
N TYR A 131 -10.11 -4.72 -4.47
CA TYR A 131 -11.41 -4.06 -4.57
C TYR A 131 -12.00 -4.11 -5.98
N ILE A 132 -13.21 -3.61 -6.14
CA ILE A 132 -13.89 -3.50 -7.44
C ILE A 132 -13.84 -2.05 -7.91
N SER A 133 -13.05 -1.76 -8.94
CA SER A 133 -13.17 -0.51 -9.69
C SER A 133 -14.48 -0.52 -10.45
N SER A 134 -15.44 0.24 -9.94
CA SER A 134 -16.86 0.14 -10.31
C SER A 134 -17.08 0.28 -11.81
N LYS A 135 -16.57 1.34 -12.42
CA LYS A 135 -16.88 1.68 -13.82
C LYS A 135 -16.42 0.63 -14.83
N PRO A 136 -15.14 0.23 -14.92
CA PRO A 136 -14.71 -0.78 -15.87
C PRO A 136 -15.35 -2.16 -15.58
N TRP A 137 -15.53 -2.54 -14.30
CA TRP A 137 -16.17 -3.78 -13.92
C TRP A 137 -17.63 -3.84 -14.38
N LEU A 138 -18.43 -2.80 -14.13
CA LEU A 138 -19.83 -2.71 -14.57
C LEU A 138 -19.95 -2.73 -16.10
N GLN A 139 -19.03 -2.03 -16.80
CA GLN A 139 -19.05 -1.93 -18.26
C GLN A 139 -18.71 -3.25 -18.96
N THR A 140 -17.84 -4.07 -18.38
CA THR A 140 -17.20 -5.17 -19.08
C THR A 140 -17.46 -6.55 -18.46
N TYR A 141 -18.15 -6.62 -17.32
CA TYR A 141 -18.41 -7.86 -16.57
C TYR A 141 -19.02 -8.94 -17.46
N GLU A 142 -20.12 -8.64 -18.18
CA GLU A 142 -20.78 -9.61 -19.05
C GLU A 142 -19.87 -10.07 -20.19
N GLN A 143 -19.09 -9.16 -20.77
CA GLN A 143 -18.16 -9.49 -21.85
C GLN A 143 -17.01 -10.39 -21.38
N VAL A 144 -16.51 -10.20 -20.17
CA VAL A 144 -15.37 -10.97 -19.63
C VAL A 144 -15.81 -12.28 -18.99
N ILE A 145 -16.90 -12.25 -18.21
CA ILE A 145 -17.34 -13.39 -17.40
C ILE A 145 -18.40 -14.24 -18.13
N GLY A 146 -19.09 -13.67 -19.10
CA GLY A 146 -20.15 -14.36 -19.86
C GLY A 146 -21.46 -14.50 -19.08
N LYS A 147 -21.67 -13.70 -18.02
CA LYS A 147 -22.87 -13.70 -17.19
C LYS A 147 -23.42 -12.27 -17.08
N SER A 148 -24.71 -12.10 -17.35
CA SER A 148 -25.40 -10.83 -17.10
C SER A 148 -25.78 -10.71 -15.63
N LEU A 149 -25.71 -9.50 -15.07
CA LEU A 149 -26.10 -9.18 -13.69
C LEU A 149 -27.23 -8.15 -13.67
N PRO A 150 -28.09 -8.15 -12.62
CA PRO A 150 -29.28 -7.29 -12.52
C PRO A 150 -28.95 -5.85 -12.15
N PHE A 151 -28.01 -5.21 -12.89
CA PHE A 151 -27.57 -3.84 -12.60
C PHE A 151 -28.70 -2.82 -12.75
N ALA A 152 -29.54 -2.96 -13.79
CA ALA A 152 -30.62 -2.01 -14.06
C ALA A 152 -31.71 -2.05 -12.98
N GLU A 153 -32.04 -3.24 -12.44
CA GLU A 153 -32.99 -3.43 -11.36
C GLU A 153 -32.47 -2.82 -10.06
N ILE A 154 -31.17 -2.97 -9.79
CA ILE A 154 -30.50 -2.35 -8.64
C ILE A 154 -30.49 -0.83 -8.77
N ASP A 155 -30.16 -0.27 -9.95
CA ASP A 155 -30.17 1.18 -10.18
C ASP A 155 -31.56 1.76 -9.96
N LYS A 156 -32.60 1.05 -10.41
CA LYS A 156 -33.98 1.44 -10.17
C LYS A 156 -34.32 1.45 -8.65
N ALA A 157 -33.81 0.46 -7.91
CA ALA A 157 -34.04 0.36 -6.47
C ALA A 157 -33.25 1.42 -5.68
N LEU A 158 -32.04 1.78 -6.13
CA LEU A 158 -31.19 2.80 -5.51
C LEU A 158 -31.65 4.25 -5.82
N LYS A 159 -32.34 4.46 -6.95
CA LYS A 159 -32.76 5.81 -7.39
C LYS A 159 -33.45 6.65 -6.30
N PRO A 160 -34.40 6.14 -5.48
CA PRO A 160 -35.06 6.92 -4.42
C PRO A 160 -34.16 7.20 -3.21
N VAL A 161 -33.12 6.39 -2.95
CA VAL A 161 -32.28 6.49 -1.75
C VAL A 161 -30.87 7.06 -2.05
N GLY A 162 -30.45 7.05 -3.30
CA GLY A 162 -29.16 7.58 -3.77
C GLY A 162 -27.98 7.00 -2.99
N LYS A 163 -27.00 7.85 -2.67
CA LYS A 163 -25.78 7.48 -1.93
C LYS A 163 -26.03 7.02 -0.48
N SER A 164 -27.27 7.14 0.04
CA SER A 164 -27.62 6.57 1.36
C SER A 164 -27.62 5.05 1.38
N GLY A 165 -27.81 4.41 0.22
CA GLY A 165 -27.75 2.96 0.07
C GLY A 165 -29.01 2.21 0.53
N ILE A 166 -28.98 0.89 0.37
CA ILE A 166 -30.07 -0.03 0.72
C ILE A 166 -29.61 -0.97 1.85
N ASP A 167 -30.42 -1.08 2.90
CA ASP A 167 -30.26 -2.11 3.94
C ASP A 167 -30.86 -3.45 3.48
N ALA A 168 -30.09 -4.17 2.67
CA ALA A 168 -30.51 -5.45 2.14
C ALA A 168 -30.57 -6.56 3.22
N PHE A 169 -29.85 -6.40 4.33
CA PHE A 169 -29.87 -7.35 5.45
C PHE A 169 -31.28 -7.48 6.04
N ASN A 170 -31.98 -6.37 6.26
CA ASN A 170 -33.31 -6.36 6.87
C ASN A 170 -34.47 -6.52 5.86
N LEU A 171 -34.19 -6.56 4.55
CA LEU A 171 -35.26 -6.87 3.58
C LEU A 171 -35.75 -8.32 3.78
N PRO A 172 -37.07 -8.60 3.58
CA PRO A 172 -37.58 -9.96 3.55
C PRO A 172 -36.85 -10.85 2.54
N ASP A 173 -36.74 -12.15 2.85
CA ASP A 173 -35.99 -13.09 1.99
C ASP A 173 -36.61 -13.28 0.61
N ASN A 174 -37.91 -13.09 0.47
CA ASN A 174 -38.64 -13.13 -0.81
C ASN A 174 -38.62 -11.79 -1.57
N ASN A 175 -37.92 -10.76 -1.07
CA ASN A 175 -37.85 -9.46 -1.74
C ASN A 175 -36.91 -9.54 -2.95
N PRO A 176 -37.35 -9.19 -4.17
CA PRO A 176 -36.53 -9.27 -5.38
C PRO A 176 -35.29 -8.34 -5.33
N THR A 177 -35.40 -7.18 -4.68
CA THR A 177 -34.23 -6.30 -4.50
C THR A 177 -33.15 -6.96 -3.64
N LYS A 178 -33.52 -7.69 -2.57
CA LYS A 178 -32.57 -8.48 -1.77
C LYS A 178 -31.87 -9.54 -2.61
N ALA A 179 -32.63 -10.26 -3.45
CA ALA A 179 -32.07 -11.29 -4.33
C ALA A 179 -31.08 -10.70 -5.35
N ASN A 180 -31.42 -9.58 -5.97
CA ASN A 180 -30.56 -8.89 -6.94
C ASN A 180 -29.27 -8.36 -6.29
N ILE A 181 -29.38 -7.71 -5.11
CA ILE A 181 -28.22 -7.24 -4.35
C ILE A 181 -27.35 -8.42 -3.91
N ARG A 182 -27.97 -9.52 -3.48
CA ARG A 182 -27.22 -10.72 -3.10
C ARG A 182 -26.43 -11.30 -4.27
N GLU A 183 -27.01 -11.34 -5.47
CA GLU A 183 -26.34 -11.83 -6.68
C GLU A 183 -25.15 -10.96 -7.06
N VAL A 184 -25.31 -9.64 -7.14
CA VAL A 184 -24.23 -8.72 -7.49
C VAL A 184 -23.13 -8.75 -6.42
N SER A 185 -23.51 -8.70 -5.13
CA SER A 185 -22.54 -8.77 -4.03
C SER A 185 -21.76 -10.08 -4.00
N LYS A 186 -22.43 -11.22 -4.34
CA LYS A 186 -21.77 -12.52 -4.46
C LYS A 186 -20.72 -12.52 -5.56
N GLU A 187 -21.06 -12.04 -6.75
CA GLU A 187 -20.13 -12.01 -7.88
C GLU A 187 -18.94 -11.06 -7.64
N ALA A 188 -19.20 -9.90 -7.04
CA ALA A 188 -18.13 -8.98 -6.62
C ALA A 188 -17.20 -9.63 -5.59
N LEU A 189 -17.73 -10.28 -4.55
CA LEU A 189 -16.95 -10.97 -3.53
C LEU A 189 -16.22 -12.23 -4.05
N ILE A 190 -16.69 -12.87 -5.14
CA ILE A 190 -15.95 -13.91 -5.85
C ILE A 190 -14.69 -13.34 -6.52
N ASP A 191 -14.76 -12.12 -7.03
CA ASP A 191 -13.63 -11.45 -7.66
C ASP A 191 -12.58 -10.95 -6.66
N LEU A 192 -12.90 -10.89 -5.35
CA LEU A 192 -12.02 -10.43 -4.28
C LEU A 192 -11.34 -11.59 -3.52
N GLY A 193 -10.38 -11.25 -2.67
CA GLY A 193 -9.68 -12.21 -1.79
C GLY A 193 -8.30 -12.59 -2.29
N MET A 194 -7.97 -13.88 -2.28
CA MET A 194 -6.66 -14.40 -2.69
C MET A 194 -6.79 -15.49 -3.73
N GLY A 195 -5.74 -15.67 -4.54
CA GLY A 195 -5.61 -16.78 -5.47
C GLY A 195 -4.22 -17.42 -5.39
N VAL A 196 -4.15 -18.73 -5.58
CA VAL A 196 -2.91 -19.48 -5.77
C VAL A 196 -2.93 -20.06 -7.17
N ILE A 197 -1.91 -19.78 -7.97
CA ILE A 197 -1.72 -20.33 -9.31
C ILE A 197 -0.34 -20.98 -9.42
N SER A 198 -0.28 -22.12 -10.06
CA SER A 198 0.96 -22.81 -10.34
C SER A 198 1.53 -22.35 -11.66
N ILE A 199 2.82 -22.03 -11.68
CA ILE A 199 3.53 -21.51 -12.85
C ILE A 199 4.89 -22.20 -13.02
N ARG A 200 5.38 -22.22 -14.27
CA ARG A 200 6.69 -22.74 -14.64
C ARG A 200 7.34 -21.81 -15.64
N ARG A 201 8.66 -21.67 -15.52
CA ARG A 201 9.51 -20.95 -16.47
C ARG A 201 9.95 -21.93 -17.57
N GLU A 202 9.71 -21.56 -18.82
CA GLU A 202 10.11 -22.32 -19.99
C GLU A 202 11.56 -21.99 -20.43
N ALA A 203 12.10 -22.75 -21.37
CA ALA A 203 13.49 -22.59 -21.82
C ALA A 203 13.79 -21.23 -22.47
N ASP A 204 12.78 -20.54 -22.99
CA ASP A 204 12.87 -19.17 -23.52
C ASP A 204 12.73 -18.08 -22.45
N GLY A 205 12.62 -18.46 -21.19
CA GLY A 205 12.48 -17.58 -20.04
C GLY A 205 11.05 -17.12 -19.73
N LYS A 206 10.06 -17.53 -20.53
CA LYS A 206 8.63 -17.20 -20.30
C LYS A 206 8.06 -18.02 -19.15
N TRP A 207 7.17 -17.40 -18.39
CA TRP A 207 6.39 -18.08 -17.37
C TRP A 207 5.02 -18.46 -17.90
N VAL A 208 4.62 -19.71 -17.70
CA VAL A 208 3.33 -20.25 -18.13
C VAL A 208 2.61 -20.92 -16.96
N ARG A 209 1.28 -20.89 -16.99
CA ARG A 209 0.45 -21.57 -15.99
C ARG A 209 0.46 -23.08 -16.23
N THR A 210 0.59 -23.84 -15.14
CA THR A 210 0.58 -25.33 -15.20
C THR A 210 -0.75 -25.92 -14.78
N ASN A 211 -1.66 -25.13 -14.17
CA ASN A 211 -3.00 -25.54 -13.73
C ASN A 211 -2.97 -26.80 -12.87
N SER A 212 -2.16 -26.78 -11.80
CA SER A 212 -2.03 -27.90 -10.87
C SER A 212 -3.18 -27.99 -9.88
N GLN A 213 -3.21 -29.03 -9.05
CA GLN A 213 -4.20 -29.19 -7.97
C GLN A 213 -4.03 -28.16 -6.84
N ALA A 214 -2.92 -27.43 -6.79
CA ALA A 214 -2.71 -26.35 -5.84
C ALA A 214 -3.50 -25.08 -6.21
N ASP A 215 -3.91 -24.95 -7.49
CA ASP A 215 -4.63 -23.79 -7.98
C ASP A 215 -6.00 -23.67 -7.31
N ARG A 216 -6.21 -22.58 -6.59
CA ARG A 216 -7.45 -22.31 -5.85
C ARG A 216 -7.69 -20.85 -5.60
N ARG A 217 -8.91 -20.54 -5.22
CA ARG A 217 -9.30 -19.21 -4.74
C ARG A 217 -9.79 -19.27 -3.28
N ILE A 218 -9.43 -18.24 -2.53
CA ILE A 218 -9.97 -17.89 -1.24
C ILE A 218 -10.69 -16.55 -1.44
N THR A 219 -11.99 -16.61 -1.65
CA THR A 219 -12.78 -15.46 -2.07
C THR A 219 -13.42 -14.75 -0.87
N GLY A 220 -14.01 -13.58 -1.10
CA GLY A 220 -14.79 -12.87 -0.08
C GLY A 220 -16.00 -13.63 0.45
N ILE A 221 -16.39 -14.72 -0.18
CA ILE A 221 -17.52 -15.58 0.23
C ILE A 221 -17.13 -17.02 0.58
N SER A 222 -15.84 -17.37 0.61
CA SER A 222 -15.38 -18.72 1.02
C SER A 222 -15.95 -19.08 2.38
N GLY A 223 -16.56 -20.25 2.50
CA GLY A 223 -17.28 -20.72 3.68
C GLY A 223 -18.78 -20.43 3.69
N LEU A 224 -19.28 -19.48 2.90
CA LEU A 224 -20.70 -19.13 2.89
C LEU A 224 -21.59 -20.29 2.40
N GLU A 225 -21.16 -20.99 1.35
CA GLU A 225 -21.91 -22.09 0.72
C GLU A 225 -21.10 -23.39 0.67
N ASP A 226 -19.78 -23.31 0.65
CA ASP A 226 -18.85 -24.44 0.46
C ASP A 226 -18.25 -24.98 1.78
N GLY A 227 -18.50 -24.31 2.91
CA GLY A 227 -17.98 -24.67 4.22
C GLY A 227 -16.47 -24.44 4.42
N ARG A 228 -15.78 -23.79 3.47
CA ARG A 228 -14.34 -23.48 3.48
C ARG A 228 -14.06 -22.21 4.30
N TYR A 229 -14.47 -22.21 5.59
CA TYR A 229 -14.27 -21.05 6.47
C TYR A 229 -12.80 -20.79 6.75
N LEU A 230 -12.45 -19.50 6.86
CA LEU A 230 -11.17 -19.11 7.43
C LEU A 230 -11.17 -19.33 8.95
N LYS A 231 -9.96 -19.57 9.49
CA LYS A 231 -9.69 -19.74 10.92
C LYS A 231 -9.18 -18.43 11.51
N ALA A 232 -9.18 -18.33 12.84
CA ALA A 232 -8.56 -17.25 13.57
C ALA A 232 -7.75 -17.77 14.75
N THR A 233 -6.67 -17.04 15.11
CA THR A 233 -5.85 -17.31 16.30
C THR A 233 -5.63 -16.03 17.10
N GLY A 234 -5.24 -16.16 18.36
CA GLY A 234 -4.92 -15.01 19.23
C GLY A 234 -6.12 -14.47 20.01
N PRO A 235 -5.96 -13.33 20.70
CA PRO A 235 -6.90 -12.87 21.74
C PRO A 235 -8.29 -12.49 21.24
N ALA A 236 -8.42 -11.96 20.01
CA ALA A 236 -9.72 -11.55 19.50
C ALA A 236 -10.69 -12.73 19.28
N VAL A 237 -10.19 -13.97 19.21
CA VAL A 237 -11.03 -15.19 19.14
C VAL A 237 -11.99 -15.28 20.34
N ALA A 238 -11.57 -14.83 21.53
CA ALA A 238 -12.45 -14.78 22.70
C ALA A 238 -13.64 -13.82 22.48
N VAL A 239 -13.40 -12.69 21.78
CA VAL A 239 -14.44 -11.73 21.42
C VAL A 239 -15.37 -12.29 20.32
N PHE A 240 -14.81 -12.97 19.30
CA PHE A 240 -15.61 -13.56 18.22
C PHE A 240 -16.63 -14.60 18.72
N ARG A 241 -16.28 -15.33 19.79
CA ARG A 241 -17.13 -16.33 20.43
C ARG A 241 -18.11 -15.74 21.47
N LYS A 242 -17.91 -14.46 21.82
CA LYS A 242 -18.66 -13.81 22.88
C LYS A 242 -20.09 -13.48 22.45
N LYS A 243 -21.06 -13.83 23.29
CA LYS A 243 -22.41 -13.29 23.22
C LYS A 243 -22.45 -11.97 24.01
N GLY A 244 -22.06 -10.89 23.32
CA GLY A 244 -21.94 -9.56 23.92
C GLY A 244 -23.06 -8.61 23.54
N LYS A 245 -22.80 -7.31 23.64
CA LYS A 245 -23.77 -6.25 23.29
C LYS A 245 -23.96 -6.08 21.78
N GLY A 246 -22.97 -6.53 20.97
CA GLY A 246 -22.97 -6.32 19.54
C GLY A 246 -23.67 -7.40 18.74
N TYR A 247 -23.58 -7.27 17.44
CA TYR A 247 -24.13 -8.21 16.48
C TYR A 247 -23.44 -9.59 16.59
N ASP A 248 -24.22 -10.67 16.50
CA ASP A 248 -23.75 -12.06 16.53
C ASP A 248 -24.13 -12.75 15.21
N ASP A 249 -23.14 -13.06 14.37
CA ASP A 249 -23.31 -13.76 13.10
C ASP A 249 -23.52 -15.27 13.23
N LYS A 250 -23.57 -15.81 14.45
CA LYS A 250 -23.73 -17.22 14.80
C LYS A 250 -22.62 -18.17 14.34
N LEU A 251 -21.50 -17.64 13.85
CA LEU A 251 -20.37 -18.43 13.33
C LEU A 251 -19.27 -18.68 14.38
N GLY A 252 -19.34 -18.00 15.56
CA GLY A 252 -18.27 -18.09 16.56
C GLY A 252 -16.94 -17.58 15.99
N ASP A 253 -15.91 -18.43 15.99
CA ASP A 253 -14.57 -18.10 15.46
C ASP A 253 -14.36 -18.46 13.98
N ARG A 254 -15.37 -19.02 13.31
CA ARG A 254 -15.35 -19.22 11.85
C ARG A 254 -15.60 -17.91 11.14
N ILE A 255 -14.91 -17.70 10.03
CA ILE A 255 -14.98 -16.46 9.26
C ILE A 255 -15.33 -16.78 7.80
N ILE A 256 -16.30 -16.05 7.25
CA ILE A 256 -16.64 -16.13 5.84
C ILE A 256 -15.65 -15.27 5.07
N GLY A 257 -14.86 -15.89 4.21
CA GLY A 257 -14.02 -15.23 3.23
C GLY A 257 -12.99 -14.22 3.74
N THR A 258 -12.32 -13.62 2.79
CA THR A 258 -11.42 -12.48 2.94
C THR A 258 -11.61 -11.54 1.75
N PHE A 259 -11.48 -10.25 1.95
CA PHE A 259 -11.61 -9.21 0.93
C PHE A 259 -10.80 -7.98 1.31
N SER A 260 -10.64 -7.05 0.37
CA SER A 260 -9.72 -5.91 0.48
C SER A 260 -8.29 -6.36 0.73
N ASN A 261 -7.91 -7.43 0.07
CA ASN A 261 -6.58 -8.02 0.17
C ASN A 261 -5.62 -7.17 -0.70
N CYS A 262 -5.01 -6.17 -0.07
CA CYS A 262 -4.05 -5.25 -0.67
C CYS A 262 -2.64 -5.84 -0.63
N ALA A 263 -1.69 -5.21 0.02
CA ALA A 263 -0.32 -5.71 0.11
C ALA A 263 -0.17 -6.91 1.08
N GLY A 264 1.04 -7.41 1.25
CA GLY A 264 1.28 -8.62 2.05
C GLY A 264 2.75 -8.85 2.39
N GLY A 265 3.13 -10.11 2.59
CA GLY A 265 4.50 -10.52 2.86
C GLY A 265 4.72 -12.01 2.67
N THR A 266 5.93 -12.39 2.27
CA THR A 266 6.32 -13.79 2.05
C THR A 266 7.27 -14.25 3.14
N THR A 267 6.95 -15.38 3.78
CA THR A 267 7.78 -15.90 4.85
C THR A 267 8.92 -16.77 4.30
N PRO A 268 10.06 -16.84 5.01
CA PRO A 268 11.14 -17.76 4.64
C PRO A 268 10.76 -19.25 4.73
N TRP A 269 9.65 -19.59 5.39
CA TRP A 269 9.13 -20.96 5.48
C TRP A 269 8.04 -21.29 4.47
N GLY A 270 7.78 -20.36 3.50
CA GLY A 270 6.92 -20.60 2.34
C GLY A 270 5.42 -20.45 2.60
N THR A 271 5.03 -19.68 3.61
CA THR A 271 3.64 -19.16 3.73
C THR A 271 3.56 -17.70 3.28
N VAL A 272 2.37 -17.26 2.93
CA VAL A 272 2.09 -15.92 2.41
C VAL A 272 1.11 -15.21 3.32
N PHE A 273 1.40 -13.97 3.66
CA PHE A 273 0.51 -13.07 4.38
C PHE A 273 -0.15 -12.08 3.43
N SER A 274 -1.40 -11.79 3.67
CA SER A 274 -2.22 -10.83 2.94
C SER A 274 -2.92 -9.89 3.91
N GLY A 275 -2.81 -8.59 3.68
CA GLY A 275 -3.45 -7.55 4.47
C GLY A 275 -4.88 -7.27 4.01
N GLU A 276 -5.85 -7.27 4.92
CA GLU A 276 -7.19 -6.75 4.66
C GLU A 276 -7.21 -5.25 4.95
N GLU A 277 -7.09 -4.41 3.91
CA GLU A 277 -6.91 -2.97 4.04
C GLU A 277 -8.27 -2.24 4.07
N ASN A 278 -8.93 -2.07 2.93
CA ASN A 278 -10.16 -1.26 2.77
C ASN A 278 -11.47 -2.00 3.14
N PHE A 279 -11.43 -2.92 4.11
CA PHE A 279 -12.58 -3.71 4.55
C PHE A 279 -13.78 -2.87 5.02
N GLN A 280 -13.58 -1.62 5.46
CA GLN A 280 -14.64 -0.68 5.87
C GLN A 280 -15.55 -0.27 4.70
N SER A 281 -15.13 -0.48 3.46
CA SER A 281 -15.98 -0.30 2.29
C SER A 281 -17.08 -1.35 2.19
N TYR A 282 -16.91 -2.52 2.84
CA TYR A 282 -17.83 -3.65 2.70
C TYR A 282 -18.57 -4.03 3.98
N VAL A 283 -17.98 -3.77 5.16
CA VAL A 283 -18.56 -4.08 6.48
C VAL A 283 -18.37 -2.92 7.46
N PRO A 284 -19.14 -2.84 8.57
CA PRO A 284 -18.93 -1.83 9.60
C PRO A 284 -17.55 -1.95 10.25
N GLU A 285 -16.77 -0.87 10.26
CA GLU A 285 -15.44 -0.84 10.89
C GLU A 285 -15.51 -0.66 12.41
N GLN A 286 -16.39 0.22 12.88
CA GLN A 286 -16.50 0.59 14.29
C GLN A 286 -17.03 -0.57 15.14
N VAL A 287 -16.59 -0.61 16.42
CA VAL A 287 -16.95 -1.66 17.36
C VAL A 287 -17.42 -1.09 18.70
N ASN A 288 -18.07 -1.95 19.50
CA ASN A 288 -18.43 -1.66 20.87
C ASN A 288 -17.19 -1.70 21.80
N PRO A 289 -17.27 -1.17 23.04
CA PRO A 289 -16.15 -1.19 23.99
C PRO A 289 -15.64 -2.59 24.35
N ASP A 290 -16.43 -3.62 24.18
CA ASP A 290 -16.04 -5.02 24.39
C ASP A 290 -15.51 -5.72 23.12
N GLY A 291 -15.27 -4.95 22.05
CA GLY A 291 -14.77 -5.44 20.75
C GLY A 291 -15.84 -6.12 19.88
N THR A 292 -17.08 -6.27 20.35
CA THR A 292 -18.16 -6.84 19.54
C THR A 292 -18.57 -5.92 18.40
N PRO A 293 -18.96 -6.45 17.20
CA PRO A 293 -19.20 -5.63 16.02
C PRO A 293 -20.52 -4.86 16.13
N LEU A 294 -20.61 -3.75 15.42
CA LEU A 294 -21.88 -3.10 15.13
C LEU A 294 -22.71 -3.96 14.14
N PRO A 295 -24.03 -3.76 14.09
CA PRO A 295 -24.88 -4.52 13.16
C PRO A 295 -24.56 -4.19 11.69
N PRO A 296 -24.80 -5.13 10.75
CA PRO A 296 -24.56 -4.95 9.32
C PRO A 296 -25.24 -3.70 8.71
N THR A 297 -26.34 -3.26 9.33
CA THR A 297 -27.09 -2.04 8.97
C THR A 297 -26.29 -0.74 9.08
N LYS A 298 -25.08 -0.79 9.65
CA LYS A 298 -24.17 0.38 9.74
C LYS A 298 -23.30 0.57 8.49
N ARG A 299 -23.31 -0.39 7.56
CA ARG A 299 -22.71 -0.24 6.22
C ARG A 299 -23.70 -0.79 5.20
N LEU A 300 -24.42 0.11 4.52
CA LEU A 300 -25.46 -0.22 3.57
C LEU A 300 -24.88 -0.53 2.20
N PHE A 301 -25.60 -1.30 1.38
CA PHE A 301 -25.22 -1.55 0.00
C PHE A 301 -25.38 -0.29 -0.83
N VAL A 302 -24.35 0.07 -1.59
CA VAL A 302 -24.32 1.17 -2.57
C VAL A 302 -23.74 0.68 -3.89
N LYS A 303 -24.19 1.29 -5.00
CA LYS A 303 -23.65 1.04 -6.34
C LYS A 303 -23.81 2.30 -7.18
N ASP A 304 -22.70 2.82 -7.67
CA ASP A 304 -22.65 3.83 -8.73
C ASP A 304 -21.38 3.65 -9.58
N GLU A 305 -21.02 4.62 -10.41
CA GLU A 305 -19.80 4.54 -11.24
C GLU A 305 -18.50 4.68 -10.43
N GLU A 306 -18.58 5.17 -9.19
CA GLU A 306 -17.44 5.39 -8.32
C GLU A 306 -17.22 4.24 -7.33
N GLU A 307 -18.30 3.65 -6.80
CA GLU A 307 -18.23 2.65 -5.73
C GLU A 307 -19.26 1.53 -5.89
N ILE A 308 -18.85 0.29 -5.61
CA ILE A 308 -19.73 -0.82 -5.25
C ILE A 308 -19.36 -1.23 -3.82
N GLY A 309 -20.13 -0.73 -2.85
CA GLY A 309 -19.83 -0.84 -1.42
C GLY A 309 -20.90 -1.57 -0.62
N GLY A 310 -20.61 -1.85 0.67
CA GLY A 310 -21.54 -2.53 1.55
C GLY A 310 -21.86 -3.99 1.16
N LEU A 311 -20.95 -4.65 0.45
CA LEU A 311 -21.15 -6.01 -0.09
C LEU A 311 -21.45 -7.04 1.02
N GLY A 312 -20.90 -6.83 2.22
CA GLY A 312 -21.16 -7.69 3.38
C GLY A 312 -22.53 -7.52 4.02
N ASN A 313 -23.26 -6.43 3.72
CA ASN A 313 -24.55 -6.13 4.34
C ASN A 313 -25.57 -7.24 4.12
N VAL A 314 -25.83 -7.63 2.89
CA VAL A 314 -26.85 -8.64 2.53
C VAL A 314 -26.57 -10.03 3.11
N PHE A 315 -25.31 -10.33 3.43
CA PHE A 315 -24.86 -11.60 4.02
C PHE A 315 -24.77 -11.55 5.56
N GLY A 316 -24.95 -10.38 6.16
CA GLY A 316 -24.83 -10.23 7.61
C GLY A 316 -23.41 -10.46 8.13
N LEU A 317 -22.37 -10.01 7.41
CA LEU A 317 -20.98 -10.20 7.81
C LEU A 317 -20.63 -9.34 9.04
N ALA A 318 -20.01 -9.95 10.05
CA ALA A 318 -19.61 -9.29 11.29
C ALA A 318 -18.31 -8.51 11.09
N GLY A 319 -18.37 -7.17 11.15
CA GLY A 319 -17.25 -6.29 10.76
C GLY A 319 -15.97 -6.48 11.56
N ASN A 320 -16.02 -6.90 12.84
CA ASN A 320 -14.83 -7.15 13.65
C ASN A 320 -14.00 -8.38 13.22
N LYS A 321 -14.50 -9.18 12.28
CA LYS A 321 -13.80 -10.34 11.72
C LYS A 321 -12.96 -10.00 10.48
N TYR A 322 -12.97 -8.76 10.02
CA TYR A 322 -12.22 -8.26 8.84
C TYR A 322 -11.31 -7.11 9.24
N GLY A 323 -10.27 -6.87 8.44
CA GLY A 323 -9.20 -5.93 8.76
C GLY A 323 -8.02 -6.60 9.48
N TRP A 324 -7.72 -7.83 9.13
CA TRP A 324 -6.66 -8.65 9.72
C TRP A 324 -5.60 -9.06 8.68
N MET A 325 -4.45 -9.52 9.16
CA MET A 325 -3.50 -10.27 8.35
C MET A 325 -3.95 -11.74 8.23
N VAL A 326 -4.03 -12.23 7.00
CA VAL A 326 -4.41 -13.59 6.63
C VAL A 326 -3.18 -14.36 6.19
N GLU A 327 -2.82 -15.45 6.87
CA GLU A 327 -1.75 -16.36 6.44
C GLU A 327 -2.33 -17.52 5.64
N VAL A 328 -1.69 -17.86 4.51
CA VAL A 328 -2.02 -19.00 3.65
C VAL A 328 -0.74 -19.79 3.34
N ASP A 329 -0.81 -21.10 3.42
CA ASP A 329 0.21 -22.01 2.86
C ASP A 329 -0.16 -22.35 1.41
N PRO A 330 0.49 -21.74 0.39
CA PRO A 330 0.16 -22.00 -1.00
C PRO A 330 0.37 -23.47 -1.42
N ALA A 331 1.30 -24.17 -0.79
CA ALA A 331 1.59 -25.57 -1.07
C ALA A 331 0.55 -26.55 -0.47
N ASN A 332 -0.33 -26.08 0.43
CA ASN A 332 -1.39 -26.91 1.00
C ASN A 332 -2.75 -26.58 0.33
N PRO A 333 -3.26 -27.42 -0.58
CA PRO A 333 -4.50 -27.13 -1.32
C PRO A 333 -5.76 -27.06 -0.42
N ASN A 334 -5.68 -27.53 0.83
CA ASN A 334 -6.76 -27.52 1.80
C ASN A 334 -6.66 -26.35 2.79
N ASP A 335 -5.69 -25.47 2.64
CA ASP A 335 -5.58 -24.27 3.48
C ASP A 335 -6.36 -23.12 2.85
N TYR A 336 -7.38 -22.65 3.58
CA TYR A 336 -8.24 -21.51 3.23
C TYR A 336 -7.97 -20.28 4.09
N GLY A 337 -6.84 -20.25 4.80
CA GLY A 337 -6.32 -19.09 5.51
C GLY A 337 -6.62 -19.04 7.00
N THR A 338 -5.70 -18.37 7.70
CA THR A 338 -5.77 -18.13 9.14
C THR A 338 -5.53 -16.65 9.43
N LYS A 339 -6.47 -15.99 10.13
CA LYS A 339 -6.32 -14.61 10.61
C LYS A 339 -5.60 -14.58 11.95
N HIS A 340 -4.47 -13.86 12.01
CA HIS A 340 -3.63 -13.79 13.20
C HIS A 340 -3.93 -12.54 14.02
N THR A 341 -4.79 -12.64 15.02
CA THR A 341 -5.31 -11.46 15.72
C THR A 341 -4.31 -10.76 16.66
N TRP A 342 -3.16 -11.36 16.98
CA TRP A 342 -2.06 -10.65 17.63
C TRP A 342 -1.41 -9.58 16.75
N LEU A 343 -1.60 -9.63 15.43
CA LEU A 343 -1.09 -8.60 14.50
C LEU A 343 -1.95 -7.31 14.50
N GLY A 344 -3.07 -7.30 15.24
CA GLY A 344 -4.00 -6.17 15.32
C GLY A 344 -4.98 -6.10 14.17
N ARG A 345 -6.05 -5.33 14.34
CA ARG A 345 -7.04 -5.03 13.31
C ARG A 345 -6.97 -3.56 12.95
N TYR A 346 -6.60 -3.28 11.73
CA TYR A 346 -6.54 -1.95 11.11
C TYR A 346 -6.53 -2.10 9.59
N ARG A 347 -6.40 -1.04 8.83
CA ARG A 347 -6.30 -1.09 7.37
C ARG A 347 -4.88 -1.53 7.01
N HIS A 348 -4.72 -2.85 6.92
CA HIS A 348 -3.41 -3.48 6.69
C HIS A 348 -2.94 -3.31 5.27
N GLU A 349 -1.72 -2.80 5.15
CA GLU A 349 -0.91 -2.88 3.97
C GLU A 349 0.08 -4.06 4.05
N ALA A 350 1.28 -3.91 3.52
CA ALA A 350 2.31 -4.93 3.55
C ALA A 350 2.77 -5.31 4.96
N VAL A 351 3.49 -6.42 5.05
CA VAL A 351 4.14 -6.85 6.28
C VAL A 351 5.60 -7.23 6.04
N GLY A 352 6.50 -6.44 6.58
CA GLY A 352 7.92 -6.75 6.66
C GLY A 352 8.17 -7.84 7.72
N ILE A 353 8.79 -8.94 7.31
CA ILE A 353 8.94 -10.13 8.16
C ILE A 353 10.40 -10.32 8.51
N ARG A 354 10.76 -10.13 9.78
CA ARG A 354 12.12 -10.30 10.26
C ARG A 354 12.28 -11.62 11.00
N VAL A 355 13.04 -12.54 10.40
CA VAL A 355 13.22 -13.92 10.84
C VAL A 355 14.69 -14.25 10.94
N GLU A 356 15.19 -14.47 12.17
CA GLU A 356 16.57 -14.83 12.45
C GLU A 356 16.61 -15.98 13.46
N ALA A 357 17.44 -17.01 13.20
CA ALA A 357 17.61 -18.12 14.13
C ALA A 357 18.10 -17.63 15.51
N GLY A 358 17.51 -18.12 16.58
CA GLY A 358 17.82 -17.74 17.96
C GLY A 358 17.18 -16.42 18.43
N LYS A 359 16.56 -15.63 17.55
CA LYS A 359 15.87 -14.39 17.89
C LYS A 359 14.35 -14.57 17.92
N ARG A 360 13.63 -13.60 18.50
CA ARG A 360 12.18 -13.51 18.41
C ARG A 360 11.77 -13.13 16.99
N LEU A 361 10.65 -13.68 16.55
CA LEU A 361 10.01 -13.28 15.31
C LEU A 361 9.44 -11.88 15.44
N ALA A 362 9.69 -11.00 14.46
CA ALA A 362 9.08 -9.69 14.40
C ALA A 362 8.41 -9.45 13.04
N PHE A 363 7.19 -8.87 13.09
CA PHE A 363 6.42 -8.44 11.93
C PHE A 363 6.19 -6.95 12.03
N TYR A 364 6.35 -6.23 10.92
CA TYR A 364 6.12 -4.80 10.82
C TYR A 364 5.07 -4.54 9.77
N SER A 365 4.11 -3.65 10.02
CA SER A 365 3.02 -3.36 9.08
C SER A 365 2.55 -1.93 9.21
N GLY A 366 2.15 -1.31 8.09
CA GLY A 366 1.48 -0.02 8.02
C GLY A 366 -0.03 -0.12 8.19
N CYS A 367 -0.65 0.98 8.59
CA CYS A 367 -2.10 1.17 8.54
C CYS A 367 -2.40 2.30 7.57
N ASP A 368 -2.89 2.00 6.37
CA ASP A 368 -3.19 3.03 5.38
C ASP A 368 -4.39 3.88 5.79
N ARG A 369 -4.07 4.87 6.60
CA ARG A 369 -4.93 6.00 6.94
C ARG A 369 -4.13 7.28 6.88
N ARG A 370 -4.77 8.37 6.63
CA ARG A 370 -4.12 9.70 6.66
C ARG A 370 -3.53 10.06 8.02
N SER A 371 -3.93 9.37 9.07
CA SER A 371 -3.35 9.40 10.43
C SER A 371 -2.94 8.00 10.90
N GLY A 372 -2.56 7.11 9.98
CA GLY A 372 -2.21 5.72 10.28
C GLY A 372 -0.97 5.57 11.14
N HIS A 373 -0.69 4.34 11.57
CA HIS A 373 0.47 4.03 12.41
C HIS A 373 1.32 2.96 11.76
N ILE A 374 2.60 2.92 12.14
CA ILE A 374 3.46 1.76 11.96
C ILE A 374 3.32 0.88 13.20
N TYR A 375 3.06 -0.39 12.96
CA TYR A 375 2.94 -1.41 14.00
C TYR A 375 4.09 -2.41 13.93
N LYS A 376 4.35 -3.03 15.09
CA LYS A 376 5.31 -4.11 15.23
C LYS A 376 4.73 -5.19 16.12
N PHE A 377 4.68 -6.41 15.63
CA PHE A 377 4.44 -7.59 16.46
C PHE A 377 5.78 -8.23 16.83
N VAL A 378 5.92 -8.69 18.08
CA VAL A 378 7.06 -9.47 18.55
C VAL A 378 6.55 -10.72 19.23
N SER A 379 6.99 -11.89 18.76
CA SER A 379 6.62 -13.18 19.35
C SER A 379 7.20 -13.37 20.74
N LYS A 380 6.51 -14.11 21.61
CA LYS A 380 7.05 -14.54 22.90
C LYS A 380 8.16 -15.59 22.75
N GLY A 381 7.96 -16.52 21.83
CA GLY A 381 8.94 -17.56 21.49
C GLY A 381 10.02 -17.09 20.54
N THR A 382 11.03 -17.91 20.33
CA THR A 382 12.17 -17.66 19.42
C THR A 382 12.12 -18.59 18.21
N VAL A 383 12.58 -18.09 17.08
CA VAL A 383 12.77 -18.86 15.85
C VAL A 383 13.91 -19.85 16.05
N LYS A 384 13.68 -21.14 15.81
CA LYS A 384 14.74 -22.18 15.82
C LYS A 384 15.37 -22.35 14.46
N ASN A 385 14.55 -22.57 13.44
CA ASN A 385 14.93 -22.68 12.05
C ASN A 385 14.05 -21.72 11.22
N PRO A 386 14.63 -20.72 10.52
CA PRO A 386 13.88 -19.78 9.71
C PRO A 386 12.98 -20.40 8.64
N LYS A 387 13.31 -21.58 8.14
CA LYS A 387 12.56 -22.29 7.09
C LYS A 387 11.51 -23.28 7.62
N ASP A 388 11.33 -23.37 8.94
CA ASP A 388 10.35 -24.30 9.52
C ASP A 388 8.94 -23.69 9.55
N LYS A 389 7.97 -24.32 8.87
CA LYS A 389 6.55 -23.90 8.89
C LYS A 389 5.94 -23.82 10.29
N ALA A 390 6.55 -24.50 11.29
CA ALA A 390 6.15 -24.37 12.68
C ALA A 390 6.29 -22.94 13.24
N ASN A 391 7.05 -22.06 12.58
CA ASN A 391 7.19 -20.64 12.96
C ASN A 391 5.84 -19.90 12.92
N SER A 392 4.87 -20.28 12.09
CA SER A 392 3.52 -19.72 12.11
C SER A 392 2.83 -19.80 13.48
N ARG A 393 3.19 -20.80 14.32
CA ARG A 393 2.66 -20.91 15.70
C ARG A 393 3.20 -19.83 16.63
N LEU A 394 4.34 -19.19 16.31
CA LEU A 394 4.89 -18.07 17.09
C LEU A 394 3.96 -16.86 17.07
N LEU A 395 3.11 -16.72 16.05
CA LEU A 395 2.11 -15.66 15.93
C LEU A 395 0.93 -15.81 16.91
N GLN A 396 0.80 -16.97 17.54
CA GLN A 396 -0.28 -17.22 18.51
C GLN A 396 0.01 -16.62 19.88
N ASN A 397 1.24 -16.16 20.14
CA ASN A 397 1.61 -15.61 21.43
C ASN A 397 2.73 -14.56 21.29
N GLY A 398 2.42 -13.32 21.62
CA GLY A 398 3.33 -12.20 21.47
C GLY A 398 2.75 -10.90 21.99
N MET A 399 3.23 -9.79 21.43
CA MET A 399 2.73 -8.45 21.73
C MET A 399 2.74 -7.58 20.47
N LEU A 400 1.67 -6.82 20.29
CA LEU A 400 1.59 -5.76 19.29
C LEU A 400 2.03 -4.43 19.92
N TYR A 401 2.82 -3.70 19.17
CA TYR A 401 3.32 -2.37 19.51
C TYR A 401 2.96 -1.39 18.39
N ALA A 402 2.81 -0.10 18.74
CA ALA A 402 2.70 0.99 17.78
C ALA A 402 3.91 1.93 17.92
N ALA A 403 4.38 2.50 16.81
CA ALA A 403 5.57 3.34 16.78
C ALA A 403 5.30 4.74 17.34
N LYS A 404 6.25 5.26 18.12
CA LYS A 404 6.39 6.67 18.44
C LYS A 404 7.66 7.18 17.81
N PHE A 405 7.53 7.95 16.73
CA PHE A 405 8.64 8.66 16.08
C PHE A 405 8.89 9.98 16.79
N ASN A 406 10.16 10.36 16.94
CA ASN A 406 10.58 11.67 17.43
C ASN A 406 11.23 12.48 16.28
N PRO A 407 11.07 13.82 16.26
CA PRO A 407 11.66 14.68 15.24
C PRO A 407 13.20 14.65 15.15
N ASP A 408 13.87 14.16 16.20
CA ASP A 408 15.34 14.02 16.28
C ASP A 408 15.89 12.74 15.60
N GLY A 409 15.04 11.96 14.91
CA GLY A 409 15.43 10.72 14.26
C GLY A 409 15.47 9.49 15.19
N THR A 410 15.06 9.63 16.44
CA THR A 410 14.87 8.50 17.37
C THR A 410 13.41 8.05 17.41
N GLY A 411 13.16 6.88 18.00
CA GLY A 411 11.79 6.42 18.24
C GLY A 411 11.73 5.24 19.20
N ARG A 412 10.51 4.87 19.56
CA ARG A 412 10.24 3.77 20.47
C ARG A 412 8.94 3.05 20.11
N TRP A 413 8.80 1.82 20.62
CA TRP A 413 7.61 1.00 20.47
C TRP A 413 6.73 1.05 21.72
N ILE A 414 5.44 1.35 21.56
CA ILE A 414 4.43 1.42 22.62
C ILE A 414 3.58 0.16 22.56
N ALA A 415 3.60 -0.66 23.61
CA ALA A 415 2.79 -1.88 23.67
C ALA A 415 1.29 -1.57 23.70
N LEU A 416 0.47 -2.30 22.95
CA LEU A 416 -0.98 -2.19 22.98
C LEU A 416 -1.57 -3.24 23.93
N LYS A 417 -1.61 -2.93 25.21
CA LYS A 417 -2.12 -3.80 26.28
C LYS A 417 -2.87 -2.99 27.34
N ALA A 418 -3.59 -3.68 28.22
CA ALA A 418 -4.51 -3.03 29.15
C ALA A 418 -3.86 -2.02 30.11
N ASP A 419 -2.63 -2.26 30.57
CA ASP A 419 -1.91 -1.39 31.49
C ASP A 419 -1.12 -0.25 30.79
N THR A 420 -1.19 -0.16 29.46
CA THR A 420 -0.56 0.94 28.71
C THR A 420 -1.23 2.26 29.06
N PRO A 421 -0.45 3.30 29.47
CA PRO A 421 -1.00 4.61 29.81
C PRO A 421 -1.71 5.26 28.62
N VAL A 422 -2.84 5.91 28.88
CA VAL A 422 -3.51 6.81 27.93
C VAL A 422 -2.76 8.14 27.91
N ASN A 423 -2.25 8.50 26.75
CA ASN A 423 -1.49 9.72 26.53
C ASN A 423 -1.57 10.18 25.07
N PRO A 424 -2.78 10.49 24.55
CA PRO A 424 -2.95 10.89 23.16
C PRO A 424 -2.14 12.15 22.84
N ASP A 425 -1.70 12.25 21.59
CA ASP A 425 -1.11 13.47 21.06
C ASP A 425 -2.20 14.57 20.97
N LEU A 426 -1.78 15.84 20.88
CA LEU A 426 -2.70 16.97 20.79
C LEU A 426 -3.15 17.20 19.35
N PRO A 427 -4.42 17.48 19.07
CA PRO A 427 -4.91 17.84 17.73
C PRO A 427 -4.06 18.90 17.02
N SER A 428 -3.57 19.90 17.74
CA SER A 428 -2.81 21.04 17.19
C SER A 428 -1.50 20.67 16.47
N ILE A 429 -0.93 19.49 16.74
CA ILE A 429 0.31 19.06 16.07
C ILE A 429 0.04 18.26 14.78
N HIS A 430 -1.22 17.92 14.49
CA HIS A 430 -1.59 17.11 13.35
C HIS A 430 -2.07 17.96 12.17
N ALA A 431 -1.76 17.51 10.96
CA ALA A 431 -2.41 18.02 9.77
C ALA A 431 -3.94 17.83 9.89
N GLY A 432 -4.71 18.87 9.57
CA GLY A 432 -6.17 18.86 9.72
C GLY A 432 -6.67 19.06 11.16
N GLY A 433 -5.80 19.13 12.18
CA GLY A 433 -6.17 19.50 13.55
C GLY A 433 -7.10 18.50 14.25
N ILE A 434 -6.98 17.20 13.96
CA ILE A 434 -7.89 16.16 14.45
C ILE A 434 -7.11 14.97 14.97
N ILE A 435 -7.58 14.36 16.08
CA ILE A 435 -7.22 13.01 16.49
C ILE A 435 -8.48 12.21 16.84
N ASN A 436 -8.58 11.00 16.30
CA ASN A 436 -9.67 10.08 16.56
C ASN A 436 -9.37 9.20 17.78
N LEU A 437 -10.24 9.22 18.79
CA LEU A 437 -10.12 8.46 20.02
C LEU A 437 -11.30 7.50 20.20
N PRO A 438 -11.16 6.43 21.00
CA PRO A 438 -12.28 5.54 21.29
C PRO A 438 -13.40 6.29 22.04
N LYS A 439 -14.62 6.32 21.50
CA LYS A 439 -15.77 6.88 22.19
C LYS A 439 -16.27 5.92 23.28
N ARG A 440 -16.38 6.39 24.51
CA ARG A 440 -16.77 5.57 25.67
C ARG A 440 -17.84 6.28 26.53
N PRO A 441 -18.85 5.56 27.04
CA PRO A 441 -19.02 4.09 27.00
C PRO A 441 -19.74 3.54 25.75
N GLU A 442 -20.15 4.37 24.78
CA GLU A 442 -21.06 3.98 23.70
C GLU A 442 -20.41 3.05 22.64
N GLY A 443 -19.13 3.23 22.36
CA GLY A 443 -18.43 2.63 21.23
C GLY A 443 -18.29 3.59 20.04
N GLY A 444 -17.51 3.17 19.04
CA GLY A 444 -17.18 4.01 17.88
C GLY A 444 -16.13 5.07 18.18
N ILE A 445 -16.16 6.19 17.48
CA ILE A 445 -15.12 7.22 17.42
C ILE A 445 -15.55 8.50 18.16
N PHE A 446 -14.66 9.03 18.99
CA PHE A 446 -14.66 10.39 19.51
C PHE A 446 -13.62 11.22 18.77
N LYS A 447 -14.06 12.17 17.96
CA LYS A 447 -13.20 13.05 17.21
C LYS A 447 -12.81 14.25 18.08
N ALA A 448 -11.56 14.30 18.51
CA ALA A 448 -11.02 15.45 19.22
C ALA A 448 -10.43 16.46 18.22
N GLU A 449 -10.95 17.69 18.23
CA GLU A 449 -10.59 18.80 17.34
C GLU A 449 -9.87 19.95 18.09
N LYS A 450 -9.77 19.83 19.40
CA LYS A 450 -9.12 20.82 20.27
C LYS A 450 -8.25 20.12 21.30
N ASP A 451 -7.14 20.73 21.66
CA ASP A 451 -6.17 20.20 22.63
C ASP A 451 -6.81 19.91 23.99
N GLU A 452 -7.75 20.77 24.44
CA GLU A 452 -8.46 20.58 25.71
C GLU A 452 -9.26 19.28 25.73
N GLN A 453 -9.78 18.82 24.59
CA GLN A 453 -10.54 17.57 24.47
C GLN A 453 -9.61 16.34 24.66
N ALA A 454 -8.41 16.36 24.06
CA ALA A 454 -7.42 15.31 24.25
C ALA A 454 -6.89 15.29 25.69
N ILE A 455 -6.66 16.47 26.29
CA ILE A 455 -6.25 16.63 27.70
C ILE A 455 -7.34 16.10 28.65
N ALA A 456 -8.62 16.41 28.38
CA ALA A 456 -9.75 15.92 29.18
C ALA A 456 -9.89 14.41 29.07
N PHE A 457 -9.72 13.83 27.87
CA PHE A 457 -9.73 12.40 27.63
C PHE A 457 -8.65 11.68 28.46
N LYS A 458 -7.40 12.19 28.47
CA LYS A 458 -6.30 11.66 29.29
C LYS A 458 -6.58 11.78 30.79
N LYS A 459 -7.30 12.82 31.24
CA LYS A 459 -7.71 12.95 32.65
C LYS A 459 -8.76 11.91 33.05
N GLN A 460 -9.68 11.59 32.14
CA GLN A 460 -10.77 10.67 32.37
C GLN A 460 -10.30 9.20 32.37
N PHE A 461 -9.44 8.82 31.43
CA PHE A 461 -8.94 7.45 31.26
C PHE A 461 -7.45 7.39 31.56
N LYS A 462 -7.00 6.45 32.38
CA LYS A 462 -5.59 6.33 32.81
C LYS A 462 -4.81 5.33 31.98
N THR A 463 -5.46 4.22 31.62
CA THR A 463 -4.86 3.12 30.87
C THR A 463 -5.79 2.70 29.73
N LEU A 464 -5.25 1.99 28.74
CA LEU A 464 -6.09 1.40 27.68
C LEU A 464 -7.14 0.46 28.29
N GLY A 465 -6.84 -0.19 29.43
CA GLY A 465 -7.79 -1.05 30.14
C GLY A 465 -9.04 -0.35 30.63
N ASP A 466 -9.02 0.97 30.80
CA ASP A 466 -10.20 1.77 31.18
C ASP A 466 -11.13 2.02 29.98
N LEU A 467 -10.61 1.89 28.75
CA LEU A 467 -11.33 2.13 27.50
C LEU A 467 -12.07 0.87 27.00
N TYR A 468 -11.68 -0.32 27.45
CA TYR A 468 -12.21 -1.59 26.93
C TYR A 468 -12.76 -2.44 28.07
N THR A 469 -13.80 -3.22 27.78
CA THR A 469 -14.53 -4.04 28.76
C THR A 469 -14.39 -5.53 28.48
N GLY A 470 -14.57 -6.36 29.51
CA GLY A 470 -14.46 -7.81 29.44
C GLY A 470 -13.46 -8.38 30.43
N ASN A 471 -13.30 -9.71 30.47
CA ASN A 471 -12.23 -10.37 31.22
C ASN A 471 -10.85 -10.03 30.59
N PRO A 472 -9.72 -10.36 31.21
CA PRO A 472 -8.40 -9.96 30.71
C PRO A 472 -8.12 -10.37 29.26
N GLN A 473 -8.53 -11.56 28.82
CA GLN A 473 -8.34 -12.05 27.45
C GLN A 473 -9.25 -11.34 26.45
N GLU A 474 -10.53 -11.17 26.80
CA GLU A 474 -11.48 -10.41 25.98
C GLU A 474 -11.07 -8.94 25.83
N LYS A 475 -10.58 -8.33 26.92
CA LYS A 475 -10.09 -6.95 26.90
C LYS A 475 -8.88 -6.79 26.00
N GLN A 476 -7.92 -7.73 26.04
CA GLN A 476 -6.81 -7.73 25.10
C GLN A 476 -7.31 -7.92 23.65
N GLY A 477 -8.28 -8.80 23.42
CA GLY A 477 -8.94 -8.96 22.12
C GLY A 477 -9.60 -7.67 21.63
N ALA A 478 -10.33 -6.97 22.51
CA ALA A 478 -10.99 -5.71 22.18
C ALA A 478 -10.00 -4.59 21.83
N ILE A 479 -8.86 -4.50 22.55
CA ILE A 479 -7.76 -3.56 22.24
C ILE A 479 -7.21 -3.84 20.83
N LEU A 480 -6.99 -5.11 20.48
CA LEU A 480 -6.45 -5.49 19.17
C LEU A 480 -7.47 -5.33 18.04
N ILE A 481 -8.77 -5.50 18.31
CA ILE A 481 -9.86 -5.23 17.36
C ILE A 481 -9.97 -3.73 17.04
N ASP A 482 -9.67 -2.88 17.99
CA ASP A 482 -9.75 -1.42 17.89
C ASP A 482 -8.34 -0.77 17.87
N ALA A 483 -7.36 -1.49 17.29
CA ALA A 483 -5.92 -1.20 17.42
C ALA A 483 -5.55 0.22 16.99
N HIS A 484 -6.16 0.78 15.94
CA HIS A 484 -5.91 2.14 15.49
C HIS A 484 -6.29 3.19 16.56
N LEU A 485 -7.51 3.09 17.11
CA LEU A 485 -7.96 4.02 18.15
C LEU A 485 -7.21 3.80 19.47
N ALA A 486 -6.84 2.55 19.78
CA ALA A 486 -6.00 2.23 20.95
C ALA A 486 -4.59 2.84 20.82
N ALA A 487 -3.99 2.80 19.62
CA ALA A 487 -2.70 3.42 19.33
C ALA A 487 -2.75 4.95 19.46
N ASN A 488 -3.80 5.59 18.94
CA ASN A 488 -4.04 7.03 19.16
C ASN A 488 -4.16 7.37 20.64
N ALA A 489 -4.93 6.60 21.40
CA ALA A 489 -5.09 6.81 22.85
C ALA A 489 -3.79 6.59 23.64
N ALA A 490 -2.90 5.70 23.17
CA ALA A 490 -1.59 5.44 23.77
C ALA A 490 -0.52 6.49 23.36
N GLY A 491 -0.82 7.37 22.40
CA GLY A 491 0.08 8.42 21.92
C GLY A 491 1.13 7.92 20.92
N ALA A 492 0.79 6.91 20.12
CA ALA A 492 1.56 6.54 18.95
C ALA A 492 1.54 7.69 17.93
N THR A 493 2.58 7.80 17.09
CA THR A 493 2.64 8.85 16.08
C THR A 493 1.64 8.57 14.96
N CYS A 494 0.77 9.52 14.68
CA CYS A 494 0.00 9.55 13.45
C CYS A 494 0.96 9.82 12.29
N THR A 495 1.00 8.93 11.31
CA THR A 495 1.88 8.98 10.15
C THR A 495 1.11 9.29 8.87
N ALA A 496 1.79 9.34 7.74
CA ALA A 496 1.32 9.91 6.48
C ALA A 496 0.91 8.82 5.47
N ARG A 497 -0.14 8.03 5.75
CA ARG A 497 -0.52 6.86 4.94
C ARG A 497 0.67 5.90 4.79
N PRO A 498 0.99 5.09 5.79
CA PRO A 498 2.07 4.12 5.67
C PRO A 498 1.57 2.91 4.87
N GLU A 499 2.20 2.70 3.73
CA GLU A 499 1.88 1.59 2.82
C GLU A 499 2.77 0.38 3.10
N ASP A 500 3.95 0.32 2.52
CA ASP A 500 4.79 -0.87 2.62
C ASP A 500 5.84 -0.79 3.73
N THR A 501 6.26 -1.98 4.17
CA THR A 501 7.29 -2.22 5.18
C THR A 501 8.16 -3.41 4.77
N GLU A 502 9.37 -3.17 4.26
CA GLU A 502 10.26 -4.22 3.78
C GLU A 502 11.57 -4.32 4.58
N ILE A 503 12.03 -5.54 4.82
CA ILE A 503 13.28 -5.82 5.55
C ILE A 503 14.44 -6.01 4.58
N ALA A 504 15.44 -5.13 4.68
CA ALA A 504 16.67 -5.24 3.91
C ALA A 504 17.59 -6.36 4.45
N PRO A 505 18.55 -6.84 3.63
CA PRO A 505 19.51 -7.88 4.03
C PRO A 505 20.34 -7.54 5.29
N ASP A 506 20.54 -6.25 5.57
CA ASP A 506 21.24 -5.77 6.78
C ASP A 506 20.33 -5.72 8.04
N GLY A 507 19.05 -6.08 7.91
CA GLY A 507 18.05 -6.08 8.97
C GLY A 507 17.40 -4.72 9.22
N SER A 508 17.71 -3.69 8.44
CA SER A 508 16.97 -2.43 8.48
C SER A 508 15.59 -2.57 7.84
N LEU A 509 14.65 -1.76 8.30
CA LEU A 509 13.29 -1.68 7.80
C LEU A 509 13.16 -0.46 6.88
N PHE A 510 12.68 -0.65 5.66
CA PHE A 510 12.24 0.43 4.78
C PHE A 510 10.73 0.57 4.85
N ILE A 511 10.25 1.81 4.81
CA ILE A 511 8.84 2.17 4.95
C ILE A 511 8.50 3.24 3.93
N THR A 512 7.43 3.04 3.18
CA THR A 512 6.80 4.09 2.36
C THR A 512 5.73 4.82 3.16
N PHE A 513 5.68 6.13 2.97
CA PHE A 513 4.61 7.00 3.44
C PHE A 513 4.07 7.77 2.24
N THR A 514 2.85 7.47 1.83
CA THR A 514 2.32 7.89 0.52
C THR A 514 1.92 9.35 0.47
N SER A 515 1.21 9.86 1.47
CA SER A 515 0.71 11.24 1.48
C SER A 515 0.45 11.76 2.88
N GLY A 516 0.88 13.00 3.13
CA GLY A 516 0.61 13.73 4.38
C GLY A 516 -0.65 14.60 4.34
N THR A 517 -1.39 14.63 3.25
CA THR A 517 -2.62 15.42 3.14
C THR A 517 -3.71 14.88 4.05
N PRO A 518 -4.31 15.71 4.93
CA PRO A 518 -5.31 15.27 5.88
C PRO A 518 -6.67 15.02 5.24
N SER A 519 -7.53 14.24 5.92
CA SER A 519 -8.96 14.14 5.61
C SER A 519 -9.83 14.64 6.75
N SER A 520 -11.07 14.98 6.44
CA SER A 520 -12.05 15.40 7.45
C SER A 520 -12.50 14.26 8.37
N SER A 521 -12.33 13.00 7.96
CA SER A 521 -12.72 11.81 8.73
C SER A 521 -11.60 11.30 9.63
N ASP A 522 -10.38 11.18 9.07
CA ASP A 522 -9.25 10.51 9.75
C ASP A 522 -8.23 11.50 10.35
N GLY A 523 -8.31 12.80 10.00
CA GLY A 523 -7.27 13.76 10.34
C GLY A 523 -6.05 13.60 9.44
N GLY A 524 -4.86 13.78 10.00
CA GLY A 524 -3.61 13.68 9.24
C GLY A 524 -2.41 13.41 10.15
N PRO A 525 -1.20 13.38 9.56
CA PRO A 525 0.01 13.02 10.27
C PRO A 525 0.51 14.13 11.22
N ASP A 526 1.43 13.76 12.09
CA ASP A 526 2.21 14.68 12.94
C ASP A 526 3.09 15.58 12.05
N LEU A 527 2.75 16.86 11.99
CA LEU A 527 3.45 17.87 11.17
C LEU A 527 4.87 18.15 11.63
N ARG A 528 5.26 17.78 12.87
CA ARG A 528 6.65 17.91 13.33
C ARG A 528 7.60 16.96 12.58
N ILE A 529 7.06 15.91 11.93
CA ILE A 529 7.77 14.85 11.25
C ILE A 529 7.43 14.82 9.74
N PHE A 530 6.12 14.82 9.42
CA PHE A 530 5.57 14.65 8.07
C PHE A 530 5.11 15.98 7.48
N GLN A 531 6.07 16.89 7.23
CA GLN A 531 5.82 18.20 6.64
C GLN A 531 6.71 18.44 5.43
N GLY A 532 6.25 19.29 4.52
CA GLY A 532 7.04 19.84 3.44
C GLY A 532 8.01 20.93 3.93
N GLN A 533 8.73 21.53 2.99
CA GLN A 533 9.67 22.62 3.28
C GLN A 533 8.97 23.88 3.81
N ASP A 534 7.70 24.07 3.48
CA ASP A 534 6.84 25.17 3.93
C ASP A 534 6.19 24.94 5.31
N GLY A 535 6.50 23.82 5.97
CA GLY A 535 5.94 23.45 7.27
C GLY A 535 4.51 22.92 7.24
N LYS A 536 3.96 22.68 6.03
CA LYS A 536 2.60 22.14 5.84
C LYS A 536 2.61 20.65 5.50
N ALA A 537 1.42 20.05 5.45
CA ALA A 537 1.21 18.71 4.95
C ALA A 537 1.84 18.55 3.55
N TYR A 538 2.51 17.42 3.32
CA TYR A 538 3.23 17.14 2.08
C TYR A 538 2.60 15.98 1.34
N GLU A 539 2.18 16.21 0.11
CA GLU A 539 1.39 15.27 -0.68
C GLU A 539 2.19 14.12 -1.30
N TYR A 540 3.44 14.37 -1.68
CA TYR A 540 4.16 13.47 -2.59
C TYR A 540 4.89 12.31 -1.90
N GLY A 541 4.85 12.24 -0.57
CA GLY A 541 5.32 11.10 0.19
C GLY A 541 6.82 10.99 0.44
N TRP A 542 7.21 9.93 1.16
CA TRP A 542 8.56 9.67 1.64
C TRP A 542 8.90 8.18 1.61
N ILE A 543 10.18 7.87 1.43
CA ILE A 543 10.75 6.56 1.77
C ILE A 543 11.66 6.76 2.99
N VAL A 544 11.41 5.97 4.04
CA VAL A 544 12.12 6.06 5.32
C VAL A 544 12.86 4.75 5.59
N ARG A 545 14.07 4.85 6.13
CA ARG A 545 14.83 3.72 6.68
C ARG A 545 14.83 3.80 8.19
N LEU A 546 14.48 2.69 8.84
CA LEU A 546 14.45 2.51 10.29
C LEU A 546 15.42 1.39 10.68
N VAL A 547 16.21 1.62 11.73
CA VAL A 547 17.15 0.64 12.29
C VAL A 547 16.86 0.48 13.77
N GLU A 548 16.58 -0.72 14.21
CA GLU A 548 16.35 -1.03 15.62
C GLU A 548 17.64 -1.06 16.41
N ASP A 549 17.59 -0.67 17.67
CA ASP A 549 18.75 -0.62 18.56
C ASP A 549 19.40 -2.02 18.69
N GLY A 550 20.73 -2.05 18.51
CA GLY A 550 21.48 -3.30 18.49
C GLY A 550 21.13 -4.24 17.34
N ASN A 551 20.46 -3.74 16.30
CA ASN A 551 19.96 -4.55 15.18
C ASN A 551 19.18 -5.80 15.65
N ASN A 552 18.32 -5.61 16.66
CA ASN A 552 17.59 -6.69 17.33
C ASN A 552 16.07 -6.57 17.07
N PRO A 553 15.42 -7.58 16.47
CA PRO A 553 13.98 -7.57 16.22
C PRO A 553 13.13 -7.43 17.51
N ALA A 554 13.69 -7.69 18.68
CA ALA A 554 13.00 -7.49 19.96
C ALA A 554 13.31 -6.15 20.65
N ALA A 555 14.07 -5.24 20.01
CA ALA A 555 14.36 -3.92 20.59
C ALA A 555 13.09 -3.08 20.73
N MET A 556 13.06 -2.22 21.76
CA MET A 556 11.92 -1.33 22.02
C MET A 556 12.21 0.13 21.64
N SER A 557 13.36 0.39 21.04
CA SER A 557 13.77 1.68 20.50
C SER A 557 14.46 1.50 19.15
N PHE A 558 14.44 2.58 18.37
CA PHE A 558 14.97 2.59 17.01
C PHE A 558 15.48 3.98 16.63
N ARG A 559 16.24 4.02 15.54
CA ARG A 559 16.61 5.24 14.81
C ARG A 559 16.02 5.20 13.42
N TRP A 560 15.68 6.37 12.89
CA TRP A 560 15.10 6.49 11.56
C TRP A 560 15.61 7.70 10.80
N LYS A 561 15.59 7.62 9.48
CA LYS A 561 15.93 8.74 8.57
C LYS A 561 15.15 8.62 7.27
N LYS A 562 14.90 9.74 6.62
CA LYS A 562 14.37 9.77 5.26
C LYS A 562 15.47 9.35 4.28
N LEU A 563 15.16 8.41 3.37
CA LEU A 563 16.04 7.99 2.27
C LEU A 563 15.76 8.83 1.04
N ALA A 564 14.49 8.96 0.65
CA ALA A 564 14.06 9.73 -0.52
C ALA A 564 12.78 10.51 -0.21
N LEU A 565 12.58 11.61 -0.94
CA LEU A 565 11.42 12.48 -0.87
C LEU A 565 10.77 12.49 -2.25
N GLY A 566 9.46 12.23 -2.33
CA GLY A 566 8.69 12.44 -3.55
C GLY A 566 8.64 13.91 -3.97
N GLY A 567 8.07 14.19 -5.13
CA GLY A 567 7.89 15.55 -5.62
C GLY A 567 8.76 15.94 -6.81
N GLU A 568 8.49 17.12 -7.35
CA GLU A 568 9.23 17.64 -8.51
C GLU A 568 10.69 17.92 -8.17
N PRO A 569 11.64 17.59 -9.08
CA PRO A 569 13.08 17.90 -8.87
C PRO A 569 13.35 19.38 -8.62
N ALA A 570 12.61 20.29 -9.25
CA ALA A 570 12.69 21.74 -9.05
C ALA A 570 12.47 22.16 -7.58
N GLU A 571 11.73 21.37 -6.81
CA GLU A 571 11.43 21.60 -5.40
C GLU A 571 12.20 20.65 -4.46
N GLY A 572 13.19 19.95 -4.99
CA GLY A 572 14.05 19.03 -4.24
C GLY A 572 13.50 17.62 -4.07
N GLY A 573 12.42 17.27 -4.78
CA GLY A 573 11.89 15.91 -4.86
C GLY A 573 12.70 15.03 -5.82
N ALA A 574 12.52 13.72 -5.72
CA ALA A 574 13.24 12.74 -6.54
C ALA A 574 12.53 12.42 -7.88
N GLY A 575 11.38 13.06 -8.17
CA GLY A 575 10.64 12.90 -9.43
C GLY A 575 9.52 11.87 -9.39
N PHE A 576 9.29 11.19 -8.28
CA PHE A 576 8.12 10.34 -8.04
C PHE A 576 7.10 11.02 -7.12
N ALA A 577 5.89 10.49 -7.06
CA ALA A 577 4.89 10.88 -6.07
C ALA A 577 4.16 9.63 -5.54
N ASN A 578 3.65 9.74 -4.32
CA ASN A 578 2.84 8.71 -3.66
C ASN A 578 3.49 7.31 -3.72
N PRO A 579 4.69 7.13 -3.09
CA PRO A 579 5.36 5.84 -3.05
C PRO A 579 4.51 4.84 -2.26
N ASP A 580 4.41 3.63 -2.80
CA ASP A 580 3.59 2.55 -2.26
C ASP A 580 4.42 1.29 -2.02
N ASN A 581 4.20 0.19 -2.75
CA ASN A 581 4.89 -1.06 -2.49
C ASN A 581 6.40 -0.98 -2.74
N LEU A 582 7.13 -1.71 -1.93
CA LEU A 582 8.58 -1.84 -1.97
C LEU A 582 9.01 -3.28 -2.27
N LEU A 583 10.18 -3.40 -2.86
CA LEU A 583 10.93 -4.63 -2.94
C LEU A 583 12.41 -4.30 -2.76
N ILE A 584 13.10 -5.05 -1.92
CA ILE A 584 14.54 -4.86 -1.70
C ILE A 584 15.30 -5.95 -2.45
N ASP A 585 16.16 -5.54 -3.38
CA ASP A 585 17.00 -6.48 -4.11
C ASP A 585 18.13 -7.06 -3.24
N LYS A 586 18.85 -8.07 -3.73
CA LYS A 586 19.95 -8.71 -3.00
C LYS A 586 21.11 -7.77 -2.68
N ALA A 587 21.27 -6.70 -3.46
CA ALA A 587 22.27 -5.67 -3.22
C ALA A 587 21.82 -4.67 -2.15
N GLY A 588 20.56 -4.71 -1.74
CA GLY A 588 19.96 -3.83 -0.74
C GLY A 588 19.41 -2.52 -1.31
N ASN A 589 19.20 -2.42 -2.62
CA ASN A 589 18.54 -1.28 -3.24
C ASN A 589 17.01 -1.42 -3.19
N VAL A 590 16.34 -0.29 -3.24
CA VAL A 590 14.87 -0.21 -3.25
C VAL A 590 14.35 -0.23 -4.68
N TRP A 591 13.41 -1.11 -4.94
CA TRP A 591 12.48 -1.07 -6.06
C TRP A 591 11.14 -0.63 -5.50
N MET A 592 10.54 0.40 -6.06
CA MET A 592 9.33 1.02 -5.54
C MET A 592 8.34 1.24 -6.67
N VAL A 593 7.08 0.98 -6.40
CA VAL A 593 5.95 1.36 -7.24
C VAL A 593 5.16 2.46 -6.55
N ASN A 594 4.33 3.18 -7.29
CA ASN A 594 3.57 4.27 -6.71
C ASN A 594 2.07 4.15 -7.00
N ASP A 595 1.26 4.59 -6.02
CA ASP A 595 -0.19 4.72 -6.08
C ASP A 595 -0.61 6.20 -6.12
N MET A 596 -0.63 6.77 -7.33
CA MET A 596 -1.30 8.05 -7.56
C MET A 596 -2.73 7.78 -8.02
N SER A 597 -3.71 8.39 -7.33
CA SER A 597 -5.12 8.29 -7.73
C SER A 597 -5.33 8.51 -9.22
N SER A 598 -6.14 7.66 -9.85
CA SER A 598 -6.39 7.65 -11.31
C SER A 598 -6.90 8.99 -11.86
N ASP A 599 -7.64 9.78 -11.09
CA ASP A 599 -8.13 11.12 -11.46
C ASP A 599 -7.02 12.18 -11.56
N LYS A 600 -5.83 11.90 -11.02
CA LYS A 600 -4.67 12.80 -11.05
C LYS A 600 -3.67 12.46 -12.15
N LEU A 601 -3.73 11.23 -12.68
CA LEU A 601 -2.79 10.80 -13.71
C LEU A 601 -2.93 11.66 -14.98
N ASN A 602 -1.83 12.31 -15.36
CA ASN A 602 -1.80 13.19 -16.54
C ASN A 602 -2.84 14.33 -16.53
N ALA A 603 -3.37 14.74 -15.39
CA ALA A 603 -4.33 15.85 -15.30
C ALA A 603 -3.73 17.15 -15.85
N ALA A 604 -4.55 17.94 -16.57
CA ALA A 604 -4.12 19.20 -17.14
C ALA A 604 -3.74 20.22 -16.04
N ILE A 605 -2.65 20.94 -16.27
CA ILE A 605 -2.16 21.97 -15.33
C ILE A 605 -1.89 23.24 -16.13
N PRO A 606 -2.60 24.34 -15.85
CA PRO A 606 -2.43 25.58 -16.59
C PRO A 606 -1.05 26.20 -16.35
N GLN A 607 -0.61 27.03 -17.30
CA GLN A 607 0.60 27.82 -17.14
C GLN A 607 0.46 28.77 -15.94
N GLY A 608 1.55 28.92 -15.16
CA GLY A 608 1.54 29.68 -13.92
C GLY A 608 0.97 28.91 -12.72
N ARG A 609 0.42 27.70 -12.96
CA ARG A 609 -0.08 26.78 -11.91
C ARG A 609 -1.08 27.41 -10.94
N LEU A 610 -2.02 28.17 -11.51
CA LEU A 610 -3.12 28.77 -10.76
C LEU A 610 -4.42 28.02 -11.01
N ASP A 611 -5.27 27.93 -9.98
CA ASP A 611 -6.61 27.39 -10.09
C ASP A 611 -7.56 28.36 -10.81
N LYS A 612 -8.84 28.00 -10.93
CA LYS A 612 -9.87 28.83 -11.59
C LYS A 612 -10.13 30.14 -10.85
N GLU A 613 -9.83 30.21 -9.57
CA GLU A 613 -9.94 31.39 -8.72
C GLU A 613 -8.65 32.24 -8.71
N GLY A 614 -7.62 31.85 -9.48
CA GLY A 614 -6.32 32.56 -9.57
C GLY A 614 -5.42 32.32 -8.34
N LYS A 615 -5.67 31.29 -7.54
CA LYS A 615 -4.82 30.88 -6.41
C LYS A 615 -3.82 29.82 -6.85
N PRO A 616 -2.65 29.71 -6.19
CA PRO A 616 -1.73 28.61 -6.44
C PRO A 616 -2.42 27.26 -6.26
N MET A 617 -2.26 26.38 -7.25
CA MET A 617 -2.77 25.00 -7.18
C MET A 617 -2.13 24.24 -6.00
N SER A 618 -2.90 23.40 -5.36
CA SER A 618 -2.41 22.52 -4.30
C SER A 618 -1.47 21.43 -4.87
N GLN A 619 -0.61 20.87 -4.02
CA GLN A 619 0.25 19.74 -4.41
C GLN A 619 -0.55 18.56 -4.97
N SER A 620 -1.75 18.30 -4.43
CA SER A 620 -2.65 17.25 -4.92
C SER A 620 -3.13 17.51 -6.36
N GLU A 621 -3.39 18.75 -6.73
CA GLU A 621 -3.78 19.15 -8.10
C GLU A 621 -2.61 19.10 -9.07
N LEU A 622 -1.39 19.29 -8.59
CA LEU A 622 -0.17 19.25 -9.40
C LEU A 622 0.30 17.83 -9.74
N ARG A 623 -0.32 16.76 -9.21
CA ARG A 623 0.11 15.38 -9.46
C ARG A 623 0.11 14.98 -10.95
N GLY A 624 -0.65 15.66 -11.80
CA GLY A 624 -0.65 15.45 -13.24
C GLY A 624 0.73 15.56 -13.92
N VAL A 625 1.70 16.25 -13.30
CA VAL A 625 3.07 16.37 -13.84
C VAL A 625 3.78 15.02 -13.95
N PHE A 626 3.53 14.09 -13.01
CA PHE A 626 4.27 12.83 -12.88
C PHE A 626 3.91 11.76 -13.93
N GLY A 627 2.75 11.86 -14.57
CA GLY A 627 2.33 10.89 -15.60
C GLY A 627 1.53 9.72 -15.04
N ASN A 628 1.79 8.51 -15.57
CA ASN A 628 1.21 7.27 -15.08
C ASN A 628 1.95 6.75 -13.83
N ASN A 629 1.32 5.86 -13.08
CA ASN A 629 1.98 5.10 -12.03
C ASN A 629 3.13 4.27 -12.61
N ALA A 630 4.25 4.22 -11.90
CA ALA A 630 5.54 3.81 -12.45
C ALA A 630 6.32 2.91 -11.47
N ILE A 631 7.34 2.27 -12.01
CA ILE A 631 8.29 1.42 -11.29
C ILE A 631 9.60 2.19 -11.20
N TRP A 632 10.16 2.29 -10.01
CA TRP A 632 11.33 3.07 -9.70
C TRP A 632 12.42 2.22 -9.07
N PHE A 633 13.67 2.48 -9.44
CA PHE A 633 14.87 1.96 -8.80
C PHE A 633 15.55 3.06 -8.01
N ILE A 634 15.89 2.80 -6.75
CA ILE A 634 16.47 3.79 -5.84
C ILE A 634 17.65 3.16 -5.08
N PRO A 635 18.90 3.53 -5.38
CA PRO A 635 20.06 3.09 -4.61
C PRO A 635 19.96 3.53 -3.15
N THR A 636 20.35 2.66 -2.22
CA THR A 636 20.32 2.94 -0.77
C THR A 636 21.68 3.32 -0.20
N SER A 637 22.74 3.22 -1.01
CA SER A 637 24.12 3.51 -0.64
C SER A 637 24.89 4.15 -1.79
N GLY A 638 26.10 4.64 -1.52
CA GLY A 638 26.95 5.32 -2.50
C GLY A 638 26.51 6.75 -2.81
N PRO A 639 27.13 7.40 -3.82
CA PRO A 639 26.89 8.81 -4.16
C PRO A 639 25.49 9.07 -4.73
N ASN A 640 24.83 8.04 -5.26
CA ASN A 640 23.51 8.13 -5.86
C ASN A 640 22.38 7.69 -4.89
N ALA A 641 22.69 7.46 -3.60
CA ALA A 641 21.68 7.05 -2.62
C ALA A 641 20.53 8.05 -2.55
N GLY A 642 19.30 7.53 -2.69
CA GLY A 642 18.06 8.32 -2.68
C GLY A 642 17.68 8.95 -4.03
N ASN A 643 18.50 8.84 -5.07
CA ASN A 643 18.12 9.24 -6.43
C ASN A 643 17.16 8.19 -7.01
N ALA A 644 16.10 8.65 -7.67
CA ALA A 644 15.14 7.76 -8.31
C ALA A 644 15.39 7.64 -9.82
N TYR A 645 15.35 6.43 -10.33
CA TYR A 645 15.50 6.09 -11.74
C TYR A 645 14.24 5.35 -12.20
N MET A 646 13.55 5.87 -13.20
CA MET A 646 12.33 5.21 -13.71
C MET A 646 12.70 3.96 -14.48
N PHE A 647 12.29 2.80 -13.96
CA PHE A 647 12.42 1.52 -14.66
C PHE A 647 11.30 1.31 -15.68
N GLY A 648 10.08 1.75 -15.38
CA GLY A 648 8.95 1.63 -16.28
C GLY A 648 7.72 2.34 -15.77
N TYR A 649 6.64 2.34 -16.57
CA TYR A 649 5.34 2.82 -16.13
C TYR A 649 4.21 1.96 -16.71
N GLY A 650 3.10 1.93 -15.99
CA GLY A 650 1.93 1.12 -16.33
C GLY A 650 1.01 1.73 -17.41
N PRO A 651 0.02 0.96 -17.90
CA PRO A 651 -1.00 1.44 -18.80
C PRO A 651 -1.85 2.56 -18.19
N MET A 652 -2.81 3.07 -18.94
CA MET A 652 -3.65 4.18 -18.52
C MET A 652 -4.51 3.85 -17.29
N GLU A 653 -4.48 4.77 -16.34
CA GLU A 653 -5.34 4.75 -15.14
C GLU A 653 -5.16 3.50 -14.28
N CYS A 654 -4.03 2.81 -14.42
CA CYS A 654 -3.68 1.69 -13.57
C CYS A 654 -2.80 2.13 -12.40
N GLU A 655 -2.80 1.30 -11.39
CA GLU A 655 -1.73 1.18 -10.43
C GLU A 655 -0.78 0.06 -10.84
N THR A 656 0.53 0.26 -10.62
CA THR A 656 1.54 -0.80 -10.67
C THR A 656 1.85 -1.21 -9.25
N THR A 657 1.67 -2.49 -8.90
CA THR A 657 1.73 -2.93 -7.52
C THR A 657 2.34 -4.32 -7.37
N GLY A 658 2.62 -4.76 -6.15
CA GLY A 658 3.09 -6.10 -5.82
C GLY A 658 4.36 -6.56 -6.53
N PRO A 659 5.44 -5.76 -6.66
CA PRO A 659 6.67 -6.21 -7.29
C PRO A 659 7.28 -7.38 -6.52
N PHE A 660 7.69 -8.44 -7.22
CA PHE A 660 8.30 -9.61 -6.58
C PHE A 660 9.36 -10.26 -7.48
N PHE A 661 10.60 -10.36 -7.00
CA PHE A 661 11.68 -11.04 -7.74
C PHE A 661 11.69 -12.55 -7.51
N THR A 662 12.02 -13.30 -8.58
CA THR A 662 12.51 -14.67 -8.41
C THR A 662 13.83 -14.70 -7.64
N ALA A 663 14.16 -15.83 -7.01
CA ALA A 663 15.40 -15.94 -6.23
C ALA A 663 16.67 -15.70 -7.05
N ASP A 664 16.66 -15.88 -8.36
CA ASP A 664 17.77 -15.56 -9.27
C ASP A 664 17.73 -14.11 -9.81
N GLU A 665 16.70 -13.33 -9.45
CA GLU A 665 16.45 -11.97 -9.93
C GLU A 665 16.39 -11.85 -11.47
N GLN A 666 16.11 -12.93 -12.18
CA GLN A 666 15.93 -12.92 -13.63
C GLN A 666 14.52 -12.54 -14.05
N THR A 667 13.56 -12.62 -13.13
CA THR A 667 12.15 -12.24 -13.36
C THR A 667 11.67 -11.33 -12.25
N LEU A 668 11.02 -10.23 -12.65
CA LEU A 668 10.20 -9.39 -11.79
C LEU A 668 8.73 -9.67 -12.12
N PHE A 669 8.01 -10.30 -11.20
CA PHE A 669 6.55 -10.34 -11.25
C PHE A 669 6.00 -8.98 -10.84
N LEU A 670 4.96 -8.54 -11.53
CA LEU A 670 4.29 -7.26 -11.26
C LEU A 670 2.79 -7.43 -11.46
N ALA A 671 2.01 -6.83 -10.59
CA ALA A 671 0.58 -6.67 -10.79
C ALA A 671 0.28 -5.33 -11.48
N VAL A 672 -0.58 -5.36 -12.48
CA VAL A 672 -1.18 -4.18 -13.10
C VAL A 672 -2.63 -4.15 -12.67
N GLN A 673 -2.94 -3.27 -11.73
CA GLN A 673 -4.24 -3.12 -11.10
C GLN A 673 -5.08 -2.10 -11.87
N HIS A 674 -6.38 -2.31 -11.95
CA HIS A 674 -7.43 -1.41 -12.47
C HIS A 674 -7.14 -0.58 -13.74
N PRO A 675 -6.59 -1.12 -14.84
CA PRO A 675 -6.42 -0.33 -16.05
C PRO A 675 -7.77 0.22 -16.52
N GLY A 676 -7.79 1.53 -16.83
CA GLY A 676 -9.01 2.22 -17.23
C GLY A 676 -9.97 2.55 -16.10
N GLU A 677 -9.52 2.65 -14.85
CA GLU A 677 -10.37 2.83 -13.67
C GLU A 677 -11.33 4.03 -13.78
N LEU A 678 -10.84 5.17 -14.24
CA LEU A 678 -11.63 6.42 -14.29
C LEU A 678 -12.57 6.49 -15.48
N HIS A 679 -12.09 6.08 -16.67
CA HIS A 679 -12.84 6.22 -17.93
C HIS A 679 -13.35 4.90 -18.48
N GLY A 680 -12.90 3.77 -17.96
CA GLY A 680 -13.29 2.43 -18.41
C GLY A 680 -12.64 2.03 -19.73
N LEU A 681 -13.42 1.41 -20.59
CA LEU A 681 -13.01 0.89 -21.88
C LEU A 681 -12.67 2.01 -22.85
N ARG A 682 -11.44 2.02 -23.39
CA ARG A 682 -11.00 3.01 -24.40
C ARG A 682 -11.62 2.74 -25.76
N LYS A 683 -12.25 3.76 -26.33
CA LYS A 683 -12.86 3.72 -27.66
C LYS A 683 -11.81 3.80 -28.76
N GLY A 684 -12.12 3.24 -29.93
CA GLY A 684 -11.29 3.37 -31.12
C GLY A 684 -11.34 4.78 -31.74
N GLY A 685 -10.31 5.12 -32.52
CA GLY A 685 -10.21 6.37 -33.27
C GLY A 685 -9.85 7.59 -32.41
N ALA A 686 -10.11 8.79 -32.91
CA ALA A 686 -9.72 10.04 -32.28
C ALA A 686 -10.38 10.26 -30.90
N SER A 687 -11.57 9.73 -30.68
CA SER A 687 -12.29 9.83 -29.39
C SER A 687 -11.63 9.06 -28.24
N GLY A 688 -10.63 8.23 -28.53
CA GLY A 688 -9.84 7.52 -27.53
C GLY A 688 -8.62 8.31 -26.99
N TYR A 689 -8.43 9.55 -27.39
CA TYR A 689 -7.27 10.39 -26.99
C TYR A 689 -7.69 11.83 -26.74
N GLU A 690 -6.92 12.50 -25.90
CA GLU A 690 -7.04 13.93 -25.61
C GLU A 690 -5.65 14.58 -25.53
N ASP A 691 -5.50 15.78 -26.10
CA ASP A 691 -4.28 16.58 -25.92
C ASP A 691 -4.46 17.50 -24.73
N ARG A 692 -3.65 17.30 -23.70
CA ARG A 692 -3.65 18.07 -22.44
C ARG A 692 -2.46 19.01 -22.40
N LYS A 693 -2.66 20.21 -21.86
CA LYS A 693 -1.58 21.17 -21.58
C LYS A 693 -1.19 21.04 -20.11
N ILE A 694 0.09 20.78 -19.86
CA ILE A 694 0.61 20.55 -18.52
C ILE A 694 1.83 21.45 -18.30
N SER A 695 1.73 22.37 -17.34
CA SER A 695 2.85 23.20 -16.91
C SER A 695 3.85 22.36 -16.11
N LEU A 696 5.07 22.23 -16.62
CA LEU A 696 6.17 21.49 -16.02
C LEU A 696 7.30 22.44 -15.62
N ARG A 697 8.21 21.95 -14.77
CA ARG A 697 9.47 22.61 -14.44
C ARG A 697 10.65 21.70 -14.68
N THR A 698 11.70 22.22 -15.28
CA THR A 698 13.01 21.56 -15.33
C THR A 698 13.62 21.48 -13.91
N PRO A 699 14.60 20.60 -13.63
CA PRO A 699 15.22 20.50 -12.31
C PRO A 699 15.84 21.81 -11.79
N ASP A 700 16.23 22.74 -12.67
CA ASP A 700 16.72 24.08 -12.32
C ASP A 700 15.61 25.13 -12.16
N GLY A 701 14.33 24.73 -12.32
CA GLY A 701 13.15 25.53 -12.02
C GLY A 701 12.56 26.31 -13.20
N GLN A 702 13.07 26.14 -14.44
CA GLN A 702 12.48 26.78 -15.62
C GLN A 702 11.10 26.17 -15.92
N GLU A 703 10.06 27.00 -15.87
CA GLU A 703 8.68 26.59 -16.22
C GLU A 703 8.49 26.58 -17.75
N PHE A 704 7.81 25.55 -18.25
CA PHE A 704 7.39 25.44 -19.64
C PHE A 704 6.09 24.66 -19.79
N LEU A 705 5.43 24.76 -20.93
CA LEU A 705 4.16 24.09 -21.21
C LEU A 705 4.37 22.90 -22.13
N GLN A 706 4.08 21.70 -21.62
CA GLN A 706 4.07 20.46 -22.40
C GLN A 706 2.71 20.23 -23.05
N THR A 707 2.69 19.82 -24.32
CA THR A 707 1.52 19.18 -24.93
C THR A 707 1.61 17.68 -24.74
N ARG A 708 0.68 17.12 -23.97
CA ARG A 708 0.66 15.70 -23.65
C ARG A 708 -0.55 15.04 -24.31
N ARG A 709 -0.29 14.10 -25.24
CA ARG A 709 -1.34 13.27 -25.84
C ARG A 709 -1.64 12.10 -24.91
N VAL A 710 -2.87 12.04 -24.40
CA VAL A 710 -3.28 11.10 -23.34
C VAL A 710 -4.39 10.20 -23.84
N PRO A 711 -4.26 8.86 -23.76
CA PRO A 711 -5.35 7.94 -23.99
C PRO A 711 -6.46 8.11 -22.94
N ILE A 712 -7.72 7.96 -23.32
CA ILE A 712 -8.89 8.06 -22.42
C ILE A 712 -9.42 6.65 -22.15
N GLY A 713 -9.24 6.18 -20.92
CA GLY A 713 -9.49 4.78 -20.55
C GLY A 713 -8.40 3.84 -21.08
N SER A 714 -8.63 2.53 -20.96
CA SER A 714 -7.65 1.51 -21.32
C SER A 714 -8.23 0.38 -22.16
N ASN A 715 -7.38 -0.30 -22.93
CA ASN A 715 -7.66 -1.58 -23.59
C ASN A 715 -6.60 -2.64 -23.21
N TRP A 716 -5.76 -2.35 -22.24
CA TRP A 716 -4.74 -3.28 -21.77
C TRP A 716 -5.37 -4.50 -21.08
N PRO A 717 -4.86 -5.74 -21.22
CA PRO A 717 -3.62 -6.11 -21.92
C PRO A 717 -3.80 -6.41 -23.41
N ASN A 718 -5.03 -6.46 -23.95
CA ASN A 718 -5.29 -6.86 -25.33
C ASN A 718 -4.86 -5.81 -26.36
N LYS A 719 -4.79 -4.54 -25.98
CA LYS A 719 -4.35 -3.39 -26.80
C LYS A 719 -5.18 -3.16 -28.08
N THR A 720 -6.34 -3.82 -28.19
CA THR A 720 -7.26 -3.69 -29.30
C THR A 720 -8.38 -2.73 -28.94
N ALA A 721 -8.72 -1.80 -29.80
CA ALA A 721 -9.82 -0.85 -29.57
C ALA A 721 -11.12 -1.58 -29.18
N ASN A 722 -11.79 -1.07 -28.15
CA ASN A 722 -13.01 -1.63 -27.56
C ASN A 722 -12.83 -3.01 -26.90
N ALA A 723 -11.59 -3.50 -26.71
CA ALA A 723 -11.35 -4.65 -25.83
C ALA A 723 -11.45 -4.24 -24.35
N PRO A 724 -12.04 -5.10 -23.48
CA PRO A 724 -12.16 -4.79 -22.07
C PRO A 724 -10.79 -4.63 -21.40
N PRO A 725 -10.58 -3.57 -20.59
CA PRO A 725 -9.43 -3.50 -19.74
C PRO A 725 -9.53 -4.58 -18.66
N LYS A 726 -8.42 -5.26 -18.39
CA LYS A 726 -8.36 -6.35 -17.41
C LYS A 726 -7.17 -6.18 -16.47
N PRO A 727 -7.38 -6.13 -15.18
CA PRO A 727 -6.29 -6.32 -14.24
C PRO A 727 -5.57 -7.65 -14.50
N ALA A 728 -4.24 -7.65 -14.47
CA ALA A 728 -3.46 -8.85 -14.80
C ALA A 728 -2.10 -8.86 -14.10
N VAL A 729 -1.55 -10.06 -13.93
CA VAL A 729 -0.18 -10.27 -13.46
C VAL A 729 0.73 -10.51 -14.65
N VAL A 730 1.88 -9.87 -14.65
CA VAL A 730 2.91 -9.99 -15.68
C VAL A 730 4.22 -10.51 -15.10
N ALA A 731 5.02 -11.15 -15.96
CA ALA A 731 6.42 -11.50 -15.70
C ALA A 731 7.32 -10.63 -16.58
N ILE A 732 8.10 -9.78 -15.98
CA ILE A 732 9.07 -8.90 -16.66
C ILE A 732 10.44 -9.61 -16.63
N ARG A 733 11.14 -9.63 -17.76
CA ARG A 733 12.45 -10.24 -17.90
C ARG A 733 13.32 -9.50 -18.91
N ARG A 734 14.63 -9.72 -18.81
CA ARG A 734 15.54 -9.27 -19.85
C ARG A 734 15.55 -10.23 -21.03
N SER A 735 15.71 -9.70 -22.23
CA SER A 735 15.77 -10.50 -23.46
C SER A 735 17.04 -11.33 -23.57
N ASP A 736 18.10 -10.96 -22.83
CA ASP A 736 19.39 -11.67 -22.79
C ASP A 736 19.48 -12.70 -21.63
N ALA A 737 18.37 -12.93 -20.91
CA ALA A 737 18.26 -13.85 -19.78
C ALA A 737 19.22 -13.54 -18.59
N GLN A 738 19.77 -12.32 -18.51
CA GLN A 738 20.56 -11.89 -17.37
C GLN A 738 19.67 -11.42 -16.22
N PRO A 739 20.15 -11.37 -14.98
CA PRO A 739 19.42 -10.76 -13.88
C PRO A 739 19.03 -9.31 -14.18
N ILE A 740 17.85 -8.93 -13.67
CA ILE A 740 17.32 -7.54 -13.81
C ILE A 740 18.15 -6.58 -12.98
N THR A 741 18.60 -7.04 -11.81
CA THR A 741 19.39 -6.25 -10.87
C THR A 741 20.90 -6.34 -11.18
N THR A 742 21.66 -5.31 -10.78
CA THR A 742 23.11 -5.34 -10.85
C THR A 742 23.72 -6.04 -9.63
N ALA A 743 24.70 -6.89 -9.84
CA ALA A 743 25.58 -7.32 -8.75
C ALA A 743 26.36 -6.07 -8.26
N LYS A 744 26.12 -5.67 -6.99
CA LYS A 744 26.81 -4.60 -6.24
C LYS A 744 27.44 -3.52 -7.09
N LEU A 745 26.88 -2.31 -7.03
CA LEU A 745 27.63 -1.08 -7.27
C LEU A 745 28.72 -1.02 -6.20
N SER A 746 29.94 -1.43 -6.58
CA SER A 746 31.14 -1.43 -5.74
C SER A 746 31.54 0.00 -5.34
#